data_25239e3621033597d078c0c743962cbe
#
_entry.id   25239e3621033597d078c0c743962cbe
#
_cell.length_a   1.000
_cell.length_b   1.000
_cell.length_c   1.000
_cell.angle_alpha   90.00
_cell.angle_beta   90.00
_cell.angle_gamma   90.00
#
_symmetry.space_group_name_H-M   'P 1'
#
loop_
_entity.id
_entity.type
_entity.pdbx_description
1 polymer ?
#
loop_
_entity_poly.entity_id
_entity_poly.type
_entity_poly.pdbx_seq_one_letter_code
_entity_poly.pdbx_strand_id
1 'polypeptide(L)'
;SLKAFDQFSEKVHFSFRTLPSQITLKDISPFVPILAHFKEPITLDMQVKGTVDQLTCSHLEITADDRQFRLSGDVSLQELSSPQDAYVYGKLSELSANNRGVGFLVRNLSSNYNGVPPLLERLGDIDFRGEISGYFTDLVTYGQLRTGLGNVKTDLKLSSDKAKGLFAYSGAVKTEEFELGKLLNNEKFGEITFNLDVHGRHIEKQLPAVELKGLIASVEYSRYKYENITLDGEYKQGGFNGKIALDDPNGSIYLNGDVNVTSKVPTFNFLAVVDKFRPNDLNLTPDYQDAEFSLKVKANFTGGSIDEMIGEINVDSLEFRAPDKEYFMKNMNVRATRQDNENQLKLTSEFLTANIAGKFQYHTLPASIFNIMRRYVPSLILPPKKPIETNNNFAFDVHIYNTDILSTIFDVPLTVYTHSTLKGYFNDALQRLRVEGYFPRLQYKNNFIESGMILCENPSDHISAKVRLTSLKKNGAVNLSLEAQAKEDKVSTTLNWGNNAIATYSGKLAAVAQFLRTAGEKPLLKAMVDVKQTDVILNDTLWQIHPSQVVVDSGKVDVNNFYFSHHDRYVRINGRLSDNPADTVKVDLKDINMGYVFDIANISDDVNFEGDATGTAYASSVFKKPVMNTRLFVKNFSLNQGRLGDLNVYGAWDNEKRGIYLDASIQDISPSPSRVIGMIYPLKPESGLDLNIDAHELNLKFLEFYMKSIAQDIKGRGTGKVHFYGKFKGLNLDGAVMTDASMKFDILNTHFAVRDTIHLAPTGLKFNNMHIADMEGHSGTLNGYLRFQHFKNINYRFEIQANNMLLMNTKESTDMPFFGTVYATGNALLAGNAIQGLDVNLAMTTNRNTVFTYINGNVASAASTQFIKFVDKTPRRNIQDSIRVNSYFEQMQQKRQADEEEHQTDIRLNILVDATPDATMKIIMDPIA
;
A
#
# COMPACT_ATOMS: atom_id res chain seq x y z
N SER A 1 25.41 -24.44 -86.96
CA SER A 1 26.22 -25.59 -87.37
C SER A 1 25.91 -26.78 -86.56
N LEU A 2 25.79 -28.02 -87.00
CA LEU A 2 25.51 -29.23 -86.31
C LEU A 2 26.55 -29.49 -85.15
N LYS A 3 27.82 -28.99 -85.24
CA LYS A 3 28.87 -29.01 -84.29
C LYS A 3 28.53 -28.18 -82.98
N ALA A 4 27.56 -27.29 -83.03
CA ALA A 4 27.10 -26.57 -81.84
C ALA A 4 26.25 -27.41 -80.94
N PHE A 5 25.69 -28.51 -81.40
CA PHE A 5 24.90 -29.46 -80.57
C PHE A 5 25.75 -30.35 -79.63
N ASP A 6 27.06 -30.48 -79.95
CA ASP A 6 27.98 -31.21 -79.04
C ASP A 6 28.26 -30.43 -77.72
N GLN A 7 28.02 -29.13 -77.74
CA GLN A 7 28.10 -28.23 -76.59
C GLN A 7 26.81 -27.45 -76.47
N PHE A 8 25.68 -28.20 -76.33
CA PHE A 8 24.32 -27.64 -76.40
C PHE A 8 24.13 -26.55 -75.33
N SER A 9 24.57 -26.72 -74.10
CA SER A 9 24.38 -25.78 -73.00
C SER A 9 25.11 -24.44 -73.18
N GLU A 10 26.27 -24.44 -73.84
CA GLU A 10 27.14 -23.25 -74.01
C GLU A 10 26.94 -22.53 -75.36
N LYS A 11 26.63 -23.28 -76.41
CA LYS A 11 26.69 -22.76 -77.80
C LYS A 11 25.35 -22.63 -78.52
N VAL A 12 24.30 -23.25 -78.02
CA VAL A 12 23.00 -23.16 -78.68
C VAL A 12 22.22 -21.98 -78.05
N HIS A 13 22.11 -20.89 -78.85
CA HIS A 13 21.31 -19.75 -78.50
C HIS A 13 19.85 -19.93 -78.85
N PHE A 14 18.96 -19.68 -77.97
CA PHE A 14 17.52 -19.65 -78.21
C PHE A 14 16.94 -18.30 -77.78
N SER A 15 15.88 -17.95 -78.47
CA SER A 15 15.07 -16.79 -78.10
C SER A 15 13.60 -17.16 -78.37
N PHE A 16 12.82 -17.25 -77.32
CA PHE A 16 11.41 -17.58 -77.49
C PHE A 16 10.61 -16.83 -76.43
N ARG A 17 9.34 -16.71 -76.63
CA ARG A 17 8.37 -16.23 -75.72
C ARG A 17 7.33 -17.32 -75.56
N THR A 18 6.99 -17.66 -74.32
CA THR A 18 5.83 -18.48 -74.02
C THR A 18 4.58 -17.60 -74.00
N LEU A 19 3.46 -18.09 -74.47
CA LEU A 19 2.18 -17.57 -74.01
C LEU A 19 1.82 -18.18 -72.70
N PRO A 20 0.90 -17.60 -71.89
CA PRO A 20 0.47 -18.20 -70.59
C PRO A 20 0.17 -19.68 -70.81
N SER A 21 1.06 -20.51 -70.30
CA SER A 21 0.99 -21.96 -70.52
C SER A 21 1.06 -22.66 -69.16
N GLN A 22 0.21 -23.68 -68.95
CA GLN A 22 0.23 -24.50 -67.75
C GLN A 22 1.33 -25.59 -67.90
N ILE A 23 2.26 -25.57 -66.95
CA ILE A 23 3.38 -26.53 -66.91
C ILE A 23 3.58 -27.04 -65.50
N THR A 24 4.23 -28.18 -65.36
CA THR A 24 4.75 -28.68 -64.07
C THR A 24 6.27 -28.48 -64.02
N LEU A 25 6.79 -27.71 -63.12
CA LEU A 25 8.24 -27.39 -63.04
C LEU A 25 9.11 -28.67 -62.82
N LYS A 26 8.53 -29.73 -62.29
CA LYS A 26 9.15 -31.05 -62.20
C LYS A 26 9.57 -31.56 -63.60
N ASP A 27 8.83 -31.26 -64.65
CA ASP A 27 9.13 -31.73 -66.03
C ASP A 27 10.40 -31.09 -66.61
N ILE A 28 10.79 -29.92 -66.05
CA ILE A 28 12.04 -29.24 -66.37
C ILE A 28 13.21 -29.67 -65.50
N SER A 29 12.97 -30.52 -64.47
CA SER A 29 13.96 -30.98 -63.50
C SER A 29 15.17 -31.67 -64.10
N PRO A 30 15.15 -32.35 -65.30
CA PRO A 30 16.33 -32.86 -65.91
C PRO A 30 17.36 -31.80 -66.27
N PHE A 31 16.93 -30.56 -66.51
CA PHE A 31 17.78 -29.40 -66.79
C PHE A 31 18.06 -28.55 -65.53
N VAL A 32 17.15 -28.53 -64.60
CA VAL A 32 17.24 -27.76 -63.34
C VAL A 32 16.84 -28.64 -62.15
N PRO A 33 17.79 -29.45 -61.60
CA PRO A 33 17.46 -30.49 -60.59
C PRO A 33 16.74 -30.03 -59.33
N ILE A 34 16.88 -28.79 -58.92
CA ILE A 34 16.20 -28.18 -57.79
C ILE A 34 14.68 -28.19 -57.93
N LEU A 35 14.18 -28.18 -59.18
CA LEU A 35 12.76 -28.16 -59.49
C LEU A 35 12.07 -29.54 -59.40
N ALA A 36 12.81 -30.59 -59.07
CA ALA A 36 12.28 -31.97 -58.98
C ALA A 36 11.14 -32.13 -57.96
N HIS A 37 11.07 -31.26 -56.98
CA HIS A 37 10.04 -31.30 -55.90
C HIS A 37 8.79 -30.51 -56.26
N PHE A 38 8.84 -29.65 -57.30
CA PHE A 38 7.70 -28.85 -57.80
C PHE A 38 6.72 -29.69 -58.62
N LYS A 39 5.78 -30.34 -57.94
CA LYS A 39 4.84 -31.25 -58.57
C LYS A 39 3.51 -30.62 -58.97
N GLU A 40 3.19 -29.48 -58.35
CA GLU A 40 1.93 -28.77 -58.67
C GLU A 40 2.06 -27.93 -59.92
N PRO A 41 1.00 -27.85 -60.75
CA PRO A 41 1.04 -27.08 -62.00
C PRO A 41 1.12 -25.57 -61.74
N ILE A 42 1.89 -24.88 -62.56
CA ILE A 42 1.98 -23.41 -62.60
C ILE A 42 1.59 -22.91 -63.98
N THR A 43 1.11 -21.69 -64.07
CA THR A 43 0.97 -20.96 -65.33
C THR A 43 2.20 -20.08 -65.48
N LEU A 44 2.88 -20.21 -66.62
CA LEU A 44 4.12 -19.54 -66.95
C LEU A 44 3.96 -18.68 -68.19
N ASP A 45 4.31 -17.37 -68.10
CA ASP A 45 4.53 -16.48 -69.27
C ASP A 45 5.95 -15.91 -69.10
N MET A 46 6.81 -16.10 -70.06
CA MET A 46 8.16 -15.57 -70.05
C MET A 46 8.74 -15.34 -71.38
N GLN A 47 9.66 -14.41 -71.46
CA GLN A 47 10.50 -14.21 -72.67
C GLN A 47 11.93 -14.60 -72.30
N VAL A 48 12.46 -15.58 -73.00
CA VAL A 48 13.79 -16.13 -72.75
C VAL A 48 14.72 -15.86 -73.92
N LYS A 49 15.98 -15.47 -73.64
CA LYS A 49 17.07 -15.27 -74.60
C LYS A 49 18.37 -15.79 -73.95
N GLY A 50 19.22 -16.41 -74.85
CA GLY A 50 20.55 -16.84 -74.37
C GLY A 50 20.82 -18.29 -74.70
N THR A 51 21.81 -18.83 -74.00
CA THR A 51 22.14 -20.29 -73.93
C THR A 51 21.62 -20.88 -72.60
N VAL A 52 21.72 -22.20 -72.42
CA VAL A 52 21.39 -22.84 -71.18
C VAL A 52 22.25 -22.26 -70.05
N ASP A 53 23.53 -22.03 -70.30
CA ASP A 53 24.49 -21.54 -69.29
C ASP A 53 24.45 -20.02 -69.08
N GLN A 54 23.87 -19.26 -70.05
CA GLN A 54 23.66 -17.81 -69.90
C GLN A 54 22.26 -17.43 -70.34
N LEU A 55 21.29 -17.64 -69.42
CA LEU A 55 19.87 -17.48 -69.71
C LEU A 55 19.36 -16.17 -69.12
N THR A 56 18.73 -15.36 -69.96
CA THR A 56 18.00 -14.17 -69.45
C THR A 56 16.52 -14.35 -69.74
N CYS A 57 15.76 -14.33 -68.67
CA CYS A 57 14.32 -14.31 -68.72
C CYS A 57 13.85 -12.87 -68.44
N SER A 58 13.40 -12.21 -69.46
CA SER A 58 12.70 -10.95 -69.31
C SER A 58 11.21 -11.19 -69.36
N HIS A 59 10.44 -10.38 -68.61
CA HIS A 59 9.00 -10.57 -68.44
C HIS A 59 8.63 -11.98 -67.93
N LEU A 60 9.27 -12.39 -66.83
CA LEU A 60 8.85 -13.62 -66.19
C LEU A 60 7.56 -13.38 -65.36
N GLU A 61 6.53 -14.14 -65.67
CA GLU A 61 5.31 -14.17 -64.84
C GLU A 61 4.98 -15.64 -64.52
N ILE A 62 4.93 -15.98 -63.23
CA ILE A 62 4.55 -17.30 -62.74
C ILE A 62 3.32 -17.11 -61.85
N THR A 63 2.27 -17.85 -62.11
CA THR A 63 1.09 -17.91 -61.25
C THR A 63 0.75 -19.35 -60.93
N ALA A 64 0.27 -19.59 -59.71
CA ALA A 64 -0.15 -20.91 -59.27
C ALA A 64 -1.37 -20.81 -58.31
N ASP A 65 -2.07 -21.92 -58.19
CA ASP A 65 -3.22 -22.07 -57.26
C ASP A 65 -4.27 -20.94 -57.45
N ASP A 66 -4.80 -20.80 -58.68
CA ASP A 66 -5.74 -19.75 -59.05
C ASP A 66 -5.26 -18.32 -58.72
N ARG A 67 -3.99 -18.04 -58.98
CA ARG A 67 -3.31 -16.78 -58.66
C ARG A 67 -3.14 -16.48 -57.17
N GLN A 68 -3.24 -17.48 -56.30
CA GLN A 68 -2.94 -17.33 -54.88
C GLN A 68 -1.43 -17.17 -54.62
N PHE A 69 -0.60 -17.57 -55.61
CA PHE A 69 0.80 -17.28 -55.71
C PHE A 69 1.11 -16.60 -57.04
N ARG A 70 1.83 -15.50 -57.01
CA ARG A 70 2.29 -14.79 -58.17
C ARG A 70 3.73 -14.34 -58.00
N LEU A 71 4.54 -14.55 -59.07
CA LEU A 71 5.90 -14.04 -59.17
C LEU A 71 6.07 -13.37 -60.49
N SER A 72 6.52 -12.11 -60.49
CA SER A 72 6.84 -11.38 -61.72
C SER A 72 8.17 -10.62 -61.58
N GLY A 73 8.91 -10.53 -62.70
CA GLY A 73 10.19 -9.83 -62.75
C GLY A 73 11.08 -10.24 -63.90
N ASP A 74 12.32 -9.80 -63.84
CA ASP A 74 13.38 -10.17 -64.74
C ASP A 74 14.40 -11.02 -64.05
N VAL A 75 14.81 -12.16 -64.62
CA VAL A 75 15.75 -13.09 -64.03
C VAL A 75 16.85 -13.44 -65.09
N SER A 76 18.09 -13.36 -64.67
CA SER A 76 19.25 -13.81 -65.40
C SER A 76 19.91 -14.95 -64.62
N LEU A 77 20.20 -16.04 -65.34
CA LEU A 77 20.79 -17.26 -64.78
C LEU A 77 22.09 -17.51 -65.51
N GLN A 78 23.15 -17.88 -64.82
CA GLN A 78 24.46 -18.19 -65.37
C GLN A 78 24.93 -19.53 -64.86
N GLU A 79 25.69 -20.28 -65.67
CA GLU A 79 26.28 -21.60 -65.32
C GLU A 79 25.32 -22.65 -64.82
N LEU A 80 24.10 -22.69 -65.42
CA LEU A 80 23.06 -23.67 -64.98
C LEU A 80 23.47 -25.11 -65.18
N SER A 81 24.42 -25.42 -66.10
CA SER A 81 24.98 -26.77 -66.28
C SER A 81 25.75 -27.31 -65.08
N SER A 82 26.25 -26.39 -64.22
CA SER A 82 26.94 -26.70 -62.98
C SER A 82 26.13 -26.18 -61.77
N PRO A 83 25.24 -26.99 -61.20
CA PRO A 83 24.31 -26.48 -60.14
C PRO A 83 25.02 -25.88 -58.90
N GLN A 84 26.29 -26.19 -58.72
CA GLN A 84 27.10 -25.65 -57.59
C GLN A 84 27.63 -24.24 -57.93
N ASP A 85 27.82 -23.95 -59.20
CA ASP A 85 28.34 -22.67 -59.71
C ASP A 85 27.24 -21.78 -60.34
N ALA A 86 26.01 -22.28 -60.38
CA ALA A 86 24.87 -21.59 -60.92
C ALA A 86 24.56 -20.31 -60.18
N TYR A 87 24.67 -19.18 -60.89
CA TYR A 87 24.41 -17.85 -60.35
C TYR A 87 23.09 -17.30 -60.83
N VAL A 88 22.30 -16.70 -59.96
CA VAL A 88 21.03 -16.04 -60.22
C VAL A 88 21.14 -14.53 -59.95
N TYR A 89 20.63 -13.73 -60.86
CA TYR A 89 20.26 -12.34 -60.59
C TYR A 89 18.83 -12.16 -61.01
N GLY A 90 17.97 -11.79 -60.06
CA GLY A 90 16.54 -11.55 -60.30
C GLY A 90 16.10 -10.19 -59.72
N LYS A 91 15.47 -9.40 -60.56
CA LYS A 91 14.76 -8.18 -60.14
C LYS A 91 13.28 -8.48 -60.10
N LEU A 92 12.77 -8.73 -58.89
CA LEU A 92 11.36 -9.07 -58.68
C LEU A 92 10.54 -7.79 -58.57
N SER A 93 9.62 -7.60 -59.48
CA SER A 93 8.62 -6.52 -59.44
C SER A 93 7.47 -6.89 -58.49
N GLU A 94 7.20 -8.20 -58.34
CA GLU A 94 6.19 -8.75 -57.43
C GLU A 94 6.50 -10.21 -57.13
N LEU A 95 6.49 -10.57 -55.87
CA LEU A 95 6.32 -11.94 -55.41
C LEU A 95 5.23 -11.89 -54.34
N SER A 96 4.00 -12.26 -54.71
CA SER A 96 2.85 -12.19 -53.85
C SER A 96 2.26 -13.56 -53.57
N ALA A 97 1.86 -13.80 -52.31
CA ALA A 97 1.20 -15.02 -51.89
C ALA A 97 0.28 -14.76 -50.69
N ASN A 98 -0.93 -15.29 -50.79
CA ASN A 98 -1.76 -15.40 -49.59
C ASN A 98 -1.49 -16.71 -48.83
N ASN A 99 -2.20 -17.01 -47.77
CA ASN A 99 -2.00 -18.26 -47.01
C ASN A 99 -2.01 -19.54 -47.82
N ARG A 100 -2.82 -19.63 -48.90
CA ARG A 100 -2.82 -20.77 -49.82
C ARG A 100 -1.58 -20.77 -50.68
N GLY A 101 -1.18 -19.61 -51.20
CA GLY A 101 0.05 -19.43 -51.97
C GLY A 101 1.30 -19.72 -51.16
N VAL A 102 1.35 -19.31 -49.90
CA VAL A 102 2.41 -19.72 -48.93
C VAL A 102 2.41 -21.24 -48.76
N GLY A 103 1.23 -21.85 -48.61
CA GLY A 103 1.10 -23.32 -48.57
C GLY A 103 1.61 -24.01 -49.82
N PHE A 104 1.34 -23.45 -51.02
CA PHE A 104 1.87 -23.93 -52.28
C PHE A 104 3.42 -23.90 -52.26
N LEU A 105 4.03 -22.80 -51.83
CA LEU A 105 5.48 -22.67 -51.75
C LEU A 105 6.09 -23.70 -50.79
N VAL A 106 5.54 -23.80 -49.57
CA VAL A 106 6.08 -24.72 -48.54
C VAL A 106 5.97 -26.17 -48.99
N ARG A 107 4.84 -26.58 -49.63
CA ARG A 107 4.67 -27.96 -50.15
C ARG A 107 5.68 -28.31 -51.23
N ASN A 108 5.99 -27.35 -52.12
CA ASN A 108 6.88 -27.59 -53.27
C ASN A 108 8.37 -27.37 -52.96
N LEU A 109 8.70 -26.56 -51.93
CA LEU A 109 10.09 -26.33 -51.52
C LEU A 109 10.58 -27.27 -50.42
N SER A 110 9.67 -27.79 -49.60
CA SER A 110 10.02 -28.68 -48.49
C SER A 110 9.89 -30.17 -48.88
N SER A 111 10.92 -30.95 -48.64
CA SER A 111 10.87 -32.42 -48.81
C SER A 111 9.95 -33.12 -47.77
N ASN A 112 9.71 -32.51 -46.62
CA ASN A 112 8.88 -33.03 -45.52
C ASN A 112 7.81 -32.00 -45.15
N TYR A 113 6.72 -31.94 -45.94
CA TYR A 113 5.61 -31.03 -45.69
C TYR A 113 4.73 -31.50 -44.51
N ASN A 114 4.72 -30.76 -43.40
CA ASN A 114 3.89 -31.01 -42.23
C ASN A 114 2.85 -29.87 -41.96
N GLY A 115 2.49 -29.12 -43.01
CA GLY A 115 1.65 -27.91 -42.95
C GLY A 115 2.46 -26.61 -42.99
N VAL A 116 1.74 -25.50 -43.07
CA VAL A 116 2.35 -24.16 -43.02
C VAL A 116 2.73 -23.86 -41.58
N PRO A 117 3.98 -23.43 -41.33
CA PRO A 117 4.36 -23.01 -39.96
C PRO A 117 3.41 -21.88 -39.45
N PRO A 118 2.92 -21.95 -38.21
CA PRO A 118 1.95 -20.98 -37.67
C PRO A 118 2.40 -19.52 -37.72
N LEU A 119 3.71 -19.26 -37.64
CA LEU A 119 4.28 -17.92 -37.79
C LEU A 119 4.08 -17.36 -39.23
N LEU A 120 4.30 -18.20 -40.28
CA LEU A 120 4.08 -17.79 -41.65
C LEU A 120 2.59 -17.58 -41.97
N GLU A 121 1.73 -18.43 -41.41
CA GLU A 121 0.28 -18.29 -41.54
C GLU A 121 -0.25 -16.97 -40.96
N ARG A 122 0.32 -16.51 -39.82
CA ARG A 122 -0.07 -15.25 -39.19
C ARG A 122 0.40 -14.00 -39.93
N LEU A 123 1.44 -14.11 -40.79
CA LEU A 123 1.87 -12.97 -41.59
C LEU A 123 0.78 -12.50 -42.56
N GLY A 124 -0.18 -13.36 -42.89
CA GLY A 124 -1.24 -13.06 -43.85
C GLY A 124 -0.74 -13.03 -45.26
N ASP A 125 -1.30 -12.14 -46.10
CA ASP A 125 -0.85 -11.95 -47.46
C ASP A 125 0.56 -11.32 -47.47
N ILE A 126 1.46 -11.88 -48.27
CA ILE A 126 2.82 -11.40 -48.45
C ILE A 126 3.03 -10.85 -49.86
N ASP A 127 3.73 -9.74 -49.99
CA ASP A 127 4.16 -9.12 -51.24
C ASP A 127 5.62 -8.67 -51.07
N PHE A 128 6.54 -9.36 -51.74
CA PHE A 128 7.95 -9.00 -51.75
C PHE A 128 8.32 -8.34 -53.08
N ARG A 129 9.03 -7.24 -53.01
CA ARG A 129 9.61 -6.51 -54.12
C ARG A 129 11.06 -6.20 -53.84
N GLY A 130 11.93 -6.58 -54.79
CA GLY A 130 13.36 -6.38 -54.58
C GLY A 130 14.23 -7.14 -55.52
N GLU A 131 15.50 -7.27 -55.17
CA GLU A 131 16.52 -7.97 -55.95
C GLU A 131 17.01 -9.19 -55.18
N ILE A 132 17.25 -10.26 -55.91
CA ILE A 132 17.87 -11.49 -55.44
C ILE A 132 19.10 -11.75 -56.32
N SER A 133 20.26 -11.96 -55.72
CA SER A 133 21.50 -12.22 -56.47
C SER A 133 22.38 -13.19 -55.70
N GLY A 134 23.17 -13.98 -56.45
CA GLY A 134 24.15 -14.91 -55.85
C GLY A 134 24.03 -16.34 -56.35
N TYR A 135 24.81 -17.24 -55.76
CA TYR A 135 24.72 -18.68 -56.01
C TYR A 135 23.53 -19.29 -55.31
N PHE A 136 22.95 -20.38 -55.80
CA PHE A 136 21.82 -21.05 -55.13
C PHE A 136 22.14 -21.49 -53.68
N THR A 137 23.44 -21.65 -53.39
CA THR A 137 23.89 -21.96 -52.01
C THR A 137 24.23 -20.71 -51.19
N ASP A 138 24.28 -19.51 -51.81
CA ASP A 138 24.73 -18.27 -51.19
C ASP A 138 24.05 -17.06 -51.87
N LEU A 139 22.84 -16.76 -51.46
CA LEU A 139 21.95 -15.74 -52.02
C LEU A 139 21.98 -14.45 -51.20
N VAL A 140 21.98 -13.31 -51.88
CA VAL A 140 21.73 -12.01 -51.27
C VAL A 140 20.36 -11.54 -51.72
N THR A 141 19.52 -11.08 -50.81
CA THR A 141 18.22 -10.53 -51.06
C THR A 141 18.13 -9.11 -50.50
N TYR A 142 17.78 -8.18 -51.36
CA TYR A 142 17.57 -6.78 -50.99
C TYR A 142 16.17 -6.35 -51.45
N GLY A 143 15.32 -5.93 -50.52
CA GLY A 143 13.97 -5.56 -50.90
C GLY A 143 13.04 -5.21 -49.71
N GLN A 144 11.77 -5.07 -50.07
CA GLN A 144 10.69 -4.80 -49.16
C GLN A 144 9.67 -5.93 -49.19
N LEU A 145 9.43 -6.52 -48.05
CA LEU A 145 8.37 -7.48 -47.81
C LEU A 145 7.19 -6.75 -47.12
N ARG A 146 6.05 -6.71 -47.79
CA ARG A 146 4.79 -6.26 -47.21
C ARG A 146 4.02 -7.47 -46.72
N THR A 147 3.47 -7.38 -45.53
CA THR A 147 2.65 -8.45 -44.93
C THR A 147 1.35 -7.88 -44.42
N GLY A 148 0.41 -8.74 -44.04
CA GLY A 148 -0.81 -8.35 -43.33
C GLY A 148 -0.56 -7.70 -41.95
N LEU A 149 0.69 -7.81 -41.44
CA LEU A 149 1.09 -7.27 -40.15
C LEU A 149 1.96 -6.01 -40.25
N GLY A 150 2.40 -5.62 -41.41
CA GLY A 150 3.27 -4.46 -41.63
C GLY A 150 4.36 -4.71 -42.70
N ASN A 151 5.22 -3.72 -42.85
CA ASN A 151 6.27 -3.72 -43.89
C ASN A 151 7.64 -4.02 -43.25
N VAL A 152 8.39 -4.91 -43.89
CA VAL A 152 9.76 -5.26 -43.50
C VAL A 152 10.72 -4.99 -44.63
N LYS A 153 11.75 -4.19 -44.43
CA LYS A 153 12.86 -3.99 -45.34
C LYS A 153 13.95 -4.97 -44.96
N THR A 154 14.47 -5.66 -45.98
CA THR A 154 15.50 -6.69 -45.80
C THR A 154 16.72 -6.42 -46.69
N ASP A 155 17.88 -6.62 -46.11
CA ASP A 155 19.16 -6.71 -46.82
C ASP A 155 19.90 -7.91 -46.23
N LEU A 156 19.57 -9.10 -46.74
CA LEU A 156 19.95 -10.37 -46.14
C LEU A 156 20.77 -11.22 -47.09
N LYS A 157 21.89 -11.76 -46.61
CA LYS A 157 22.59 -12.84 -47.20
C LYS A 157 22.11 -14.17 -46.64
N LEU A 158 21.71 -15.09 -47.48
CA LEU A 158 21.20 -16.42 -47.11
C LEU A 158 22.19 -17.46 -47.67
N SER A 159 22.72 -18.33 -46.83
CA SER A 159 23.64 -19.38 -47.28
C SER A 159 23.21 -20.74 -46.78
N SER A 160 23.43 -21.81 -47.56
CA SER A 160 23.06 -23.16 -47.21
C SER A 160 24.17 -24.16 -47.61
N ASP A 161 24.54 -25.07 -46.71
CA ASP A 161 25.40 -26.19 -46.91
C ASP A 161 24.61 -27.49 -46.65
N LYS A 162 24.12 -28.11 -47.74
CA LYS A 162 23.31 -29.33 -47.62
C LYS A 162 24.09 -30.52 -47.05
N ALA A 163 25.44 -30.58 -47.28
CA ALA A 163 26.25 -31.69 -46.75
C ALA A 163 26.38 -31.63 -45.22
N LYS A 164 26.30 -30.42 -44.66
CA LYS A 164 26.33 -30.21 -43.21
C LYS A 164 24.96 -29.95 -42.60
N GLY A 165 23.89 -29.91 -43.41
CA GLY A 165 22.56 -29.52 -42.94
C GLY A 165 22.52 -28.10 -42.31
N LEU A 166 23.38 -27.19 -42.80
CA LEU A 166 23.53 -25.84 -42.29
C LEU A 166 22.76 -24.84 -43.16
N PHE A 167 21.96 -24.04 -42.51
CA PHE A 167 21.34 -22.83 -43.08
C PHE A 167 21.78 -21.62 -42.25
N ALA A 168 22.31 -20.60 -42.88
CA ALA A 168 22.73 -19.36 -42.24
C ALA A 168 22.15 -18.14 -42.96
N TYR A 169 21.89 -17.12 -42.19
CA TYR A 169 21.46 -15.82 -42.69
C TYR A 169 22.20 -14.70 -41.98
N SER A 170 22.49 -13.64 -42.69
CA SER A 170 23.14 -12.44 -42.11
C SER A 170 22.75 -11.20 -42.84
N GLY A 171 22.59 -10.07 -42.16
CA GLY A 171 22.31 -8.77 -42.73
C GLY A 171 21.36 -7.94 -41.91
N ALA A 172 20.80 -6.90 -42.56
CA ALA A 172 19.94 -5.92 -41.90
C ALA A 172 18.46 -6.20 -42.14
N VAL A 173 17.67 -6.07 -41.05
CA VAL A 173 16.19 -6.12 -41.09
C VAL A 173 15.65 -4.87 -40.40
N LYS A 174 14.78 -4.14 -41.08
CA LYS A 174 14.15 -2.93 -40.58
C LYS A 174 12.64 -3.00 -40.76
N THR A 175 11.90 -2.59 -39.75
CA THR A 175 10.44 -2.42 -39.81
C THR A 175 9.99 -1.18 -39.07
N GLU A 176 8.82 -0.69 -39.43
CA GLU A 176 8.14 0.42 -38.80
C GLU A 176 6.69 -0.01 -38.55
N GLU A 177 6.21 0.17 -37.29
CA GLU A 177 4.83 -0.12 -36.86
C GLU A 177 4.35 -1.53 -37.26
N PHE A 178 5.16 -2.54 -36.97
CA PHE A 178 4.84 -3.93 -37.29
C PHE A 178 4.05 -4.56 -36.15
N GLU A 179 2.92 -5.21 -36.42
CA GLU A 179 1.99 -5.83 -35.47
C GLU A 179 2.55 -7.09 -34.79
N LEU A 180 3.52 -6.91 -33.89
CA LEU A 180 4.21 -8.00 -33.19
C LEU A 180 3.26 -8.88 -32.39
N GLY A 181 2.28 -8.28 -31.73
CA GLY A 181 1.30 -9.01 -30.91
C GLY A 181 0.49 -10.03 -31.71
N LYS A 182 0.06 -9.67 -32.93
CA LYS A 182 -0.63 -10.58 -33.83
C LYS A 182 0.29 -11.69 -34.30
N LEU A 183 1.57 -11.39 -34.61
CA LEU A 183 2.55 -12.40 -35.00
C LEU A 183 2.77 -13.44 -33.90
N LEU A 184 2.96 -12.97 -32.65
CA LEU A 184 3.20 -13.83 -31.48
C LEU A 184 1.93 -14.47 -30.90
N ASN A 185 0.74 -14.04 -31.36
CA ASN A 185 -0.56 -14.39 -30.79
C ASN A 185 -0.61 -14.09 -29.28
N ASN A 186 -0.17 -12.89 -28.91
CA ASN A 186 -0.11 -12.45 -27.54
C ASN A 186 -0.60 -10.98 -27.45
N GLU A 187 -1.76 -10.79 -26.84
CA GLU A 187 -2.44 -9.49 -26.71
C GLU A 187 -1.68 -8.46 -25.83
N LYS A 188 -0.67 -8.90 -25.09
CA LYS A 188 0.17 -7.97 -24.33
C LYS A 188 1.11 -7.15 -25.19
N PHE A 189 1.50 -7.68 -26.38
CA PHE A 189 2.32 -6.96 -27.32
C PHE A 189 1.44 -6.22 -28.35
N GLY A 190 1.83 -5.01 -28.71
CA GLY A 190 1.27 -4.26 -29.82
C GLY A 190 2.27 -4.16 -30.96
N GLU A 191 2.50 -2.95 -31.44
CA GLU A 191 3.40 -2.65 -32.53
C GLU A 191 4.88 -2.60 -32.14
N ILE A 192 5.77 -2.89 -33.10
CA ILE A 192 7.22 -2.78 -32.92
C ILE A 192 7.86 -2.04 -34.10
N THR A 193 8.81 -1.18 -33.80
CA THR A 193 9.66 -0.49 -34.76
C THR A 193 11.12 -0.77 -34.46
N PHE A 194 11.85 -1.38 -35.38
CA PHE A 194 13.27 -1.71 -35.16
C PHE A 194 14.15 -1.60 -36.44
N ASN A 195 15.44 -1.51 -36.17
CA ASN A 195 16.50 -1.65 -37.16
C ASN A 195 17.60 -2.53 -36.56
N LEU A 196 17.68 -3.78 -36.99
CA LEU A 196 18.57 -4.80 -36.43
C LEU A 196 19.45 -5.43 -37.53
N ASP A 197 20.73 -5.61 -37.22
CA ASP A 197 21.62 -6.53 -37.86
C ASP A 197 21.42 -7.93 -37.25
N VAL A 198 21.17 -8.90 -38.10
CA VAL A 198 20.84 -10.27 -37.70
C VAL A 198 21.86 -11.23 -38.30
N HIS A 199 22.49 -12.06 -37.50
CA HIS A 199 23.36 -13.14 -37.92
C HIS A 199 22.85 -14.44 -37.33
N GLY A 200 22.25 -15.30 -38.14
CA GLY A 200 21.65 -16.53 -37.64
C GLY A 200 22.24 -17.76 -38.36
N ARG A 201 22.30 -18.85 -37.60
CA ARG A 201 22.65 -20.17 -38.16
C ARG A 201 21.78 -21.25 -37.53
N HIS A 202 21.30 -22.13 -38.38
CA HIS A 202 20.56 -23.31 -37.98
C HIS A 202 21.25 -24.54 -38.57
N ILE A 203 21.53 -25.53 -37.71
CA ILE A 203 22.00 -26.85 -38.10
C ILE A 203 20.87 -27.82 -37.85
N GLU A 204 20.61 -28.73 -38.82
CA GLU A 204 19.52 -29.70 -38.67
C GLU A 204 19.59 -30.44 -37.34
N LYS A 205 18.47 -30.55 -36.63
CA LYS A 205 18.35 -31.17 -35.27
C LYS A 205 19.02 -30.39 -34.11
N GLN A 206 19.51 -29.18 -34.33
CA GLN A 206 20.01 -28.31 -33.28
C GLN A 206 19.11 -27.07 -33.13
N LEU A 207 19.10 -26.48 -31.91
CA LEU A 207 18.45 -25.20 -31.70
C LEU A 207 19.19 -24.10 -32.47
N PRO A 208 18.48 -23.13 -33.08
CA PRO A 208 19.09 -22.04 -33.82
C PRO A 208 19.98 -21.17 -32.91
N ALA A 209 21.06 -20.64 -33.52
CA ALA A 209 21.84 -19.58 -32.92
C ALA A 209 21.63 -18.28 -33.71
N VAL A 210 21.33 -17.20 -33.03
CA VAL A 210 21.05 -15.89 -33.64
C VAL A 210 21.77 -14.81 -32.86
N GLU A 211 22.60 -14.05 -33.51
CA GLU A 211 23.19 -12.81 -33.03
C GLU A 211 22.31 -11.64 -33.50
N LEU A 212 21.97 -10.76 -32.60
CA LEU A 212 21.12 -9.60 -32.87
C LEU A 212 21.86 -8.35 -32.39
N LYS A 213 21.97 -7.34 -33.25
CA LYS A 213 22.56 -6.08 -32.89
C LYS A 213 21.81 -4.92 -33.53
N GLY A 214 21.46 -3.91 -32.74
CA GLY A 214 20.82 -2.72 -33.25
C GLY A 214 19.88 -2.05 -32.27
N LEU A 215 18.92 -1.32 -32.84
CA LEU A 215 17.98 -0.47 -32.11
C LEU A 215 16.55 -0.93 -32.38
N ILE A 216 15.82 -1.20 -31.32
CA ILE A 216 14.36 -1.23 -31.29
C ILE A 216 13.94 0.18 -30.86
N ALA A 217 13.50 0.97 -31.86
CA ALA A 217 13.10 2.36 -31.60
C ALA A 217 11.89 2.43 -30.68
N SER A 218 10.93 1.49 -30.91
CA SER A 218 9.81 1.35 -29.96
C SER A 218 9.20 -0.04 -30.01
N VAL A 219 8.64 -0.48 -28.88
CA VAL A 219 7.80 -1.68 -28.77
C VAL A 219 6.66 -1.43 -27.79
N GLU A 220 5.45 -1.74 -28.22
CA GLU A 220 4.31 -1.66 -27.33
C GLU A 220 4.15 -2.96 -26.54
N TYR A 221 4.11 -2.84 -25.19
CA TYR A 221 3.82 -3.94 -24.27
C TYR A 221 2.89 -3.48 -23.15
N SER A 222 1.83 -4.23 -22.88
CA SER A 222 0.80 -3.90 -21.88
C SER A 222 0.22 -2.49 -22.04
N ARG A 223 0.03 -2.03 -23.29
CA ARG A 223 -0.48 -0.69 -23.68
C ARG A 223 0.46 0.46 -23.32
N TYR A 224 1.72 0.18 -23.07
CA TYR A 224 2.76 1.18 -22.92
C TYR A 224 3.76 1.04 -24.07
N LYS A 225 4.17 2.16 -24.63
CA LYS A 225 5.14 2.20 -25.73
C LYS A 225 6.53 2.46 -25.15
N TYR A 226 7.29 1.37 -24.98
CA TYR A 226 8.71 1.44 -24.59
C TYR A 226 9.55 1.96 -25.75
N GLU A 227 10.50 2.85 -25.47
CA GLU A 227 11.31 3.51 -26.48
C GLU A 227 12.81 3.26 -26.25
N ASN A 228 13.59 3.37 -27.35
CA ASN A 228 15.07 3.34 -27.33
C ASN A 228 15.68 2.09 -26.68
N ILE A 229 15.31 0.91 -27.16
CA ILE A 229 15.91 -0.34 -26.68
C ILE A 229 17.08 -0.72 -27.59
N THR A 230 18.31 -0.72 -27.08
CA THR A 230 19.48 -1.24 -27.78
C THR A 230 19.74 -2.68 -27.41
N LEU A 231 20.05 -3.49 -28.41
CA LEU A 231 20.34 -4.91 -28.28
C LEU A 231 21.68 -5.23 -28.94
N ASP A 232 22.55 -5.96 -28.25
CA ASP A 232 23.82 -6.46 -28.78
C ASP A 232 24.12 -7.79 -28.08
N GLY A 233 23.78 -8.92 -28.71
CA GLY A 233 23.94 -10.22 -28.07
C GLY A 233 23.59 -11.42 -28.94
N GLU A 234 24.00 -12.60 -28.47
CA GLU A 234 23.78 -13.88 -29.12
C GLU A 234 22.73 -14.70 -28.32
N TYR A 235 21.71 -15.18 -29.03
CA TYR A 235 20.84 -16.23 -28.52
C TYR A 235 21.25 -17.57 -29.07
N LYS A 236 21.59 -18.52 -28.19
CA LYS A 236 22.07 -19.85 -28.58
C LYS A 236 21.65 -20.90 -27.57
N GLN A 237 21.12 -22.03 -28.06
CA GLN A 237 20.73 -23.18 -27.23
C GLN A 237 19.83 -22.81 -26.06
N GLY A 238 18.94 -21.82 -26.25
CA GLY A 238 18.02 -21.35 -25.22
C GLY A 238 18.62 -20.38 -24.19
N GLY A 239 19.88 -19.98 -24.38
CA GLY A 239 20.55 -18.96 -23.61
C GLY A 239 20.72 -17.67 -24.39
N PHE A 240 20.76 -16.55 -23.69
CA PHE A 240 21.10 -15.24 -24.21
C PHE A 240 22.39 -14.76 -23.55
N ASN A 241 23.34 -14.31 -24.35
CA ASN A 241 24.56 -13.68 -23.89
C ASN A 241 24.71 -12.32 -24.59
N GLY A 242 24.78 -11.24 -23.85
CA GLY A 242 24.90 -9.93 -24.46
C GLY A 242 24.46 -8.79 -23.57
N LYS A 243 24.13 -7.68 -24.25
CA LYS A 243 23.73 -6.42 -23.63
C LYS A 243 22.33 -6.03 -24.12
N ILE A 244 21.50 -5.60 -23.22
CA ILE A 244 20.21 -4.97 -23.48
C ILE A 244 20.19 -3.66 -22.70
N ALA A 245 19.89 -2.56 -23.37
CA ALA A 245 19.68 -1.30 -22.70
C ALA A 245 18.37 -0.67 -23.17
N LEU A 246 17.55 -0.27 -22.23
CA LEU A 246 16.34 0.53 -22.40
C LEU A 246 16.64 1.94 -21.89
N ASP A 247 16.33 2.95 -22.69
CA ASP A 247 16.45 4.37 -22.32
C ASP A 247 15.11 5.06 -22.58
N ASP A 248 14.18 4.86 -21.65
CA ASP A 248 12.80 5.32 -21.72
C ASP A 248 12.59 6.54 -20.80
N PRO A 249 11.71 7.51 -21.13
CA PRO A 249 11.42 8.65 -20.26
C PRO A 249 11.00 8.28 -18.83
N ASN A 250 10.41 7.10 -18.63
CA ASN A 250 9.97 6.58 -17.33
C ASN A 250 10.94 5.59 -16.68
N GLY A 251 12.18 5.53 -17.16
CA GLY A 251 13.25 4.77 -16.52
C GLY A 251 14.20 4.09 -17.50
N SER A 252 15.43 3.89 -17.07
CA SER A 252 16.42 3.18 -17.86
C SER A 252 16.80 1.83 -17.23
N ILE A 253 17.11 0.86 -18.08
CA ILE A 253 17.59 -0.46 -17.70
C ILE A 253 18.81 -0.79 -18.57
N TYR A 254 19.88 -1.18 -17.93
CA TYR A 254 21.03 -1.77 -18.58
C TYR A 254 21.27 -3.17 -18.03
N LEU A 255 21.23 -4.16 -18.90
CA LEU A 255 21.52 -5.56 -18.56
C LEU A 255 22.68 -6.05 -19.42
N ASN A 256 23.67 -6.67 -18.80
CA ASN A 256 24.82 -7.25 -19.49
C ASN A 256 25.20 -8.58 -18.84
N GLY A 257 25.22 -9.66 -19.60
CA GLY A 257 25.61 -10.96 -19.09
C GLY A 257 25.11 -12.14 -19.90
N ASP A 258 25.10 -13.30 -19.22
CA ASP A 258 24.69 -14.58 -19.73
C ASP A 258 23.52 -15.14 -18.93
N VAL A 259 22.46 -15.52 -19.63
CA VAL A 259 21.25 -16.14 -19.06
C VAL A 259 20.87 -17.35 -19.90
N ASN A 260 20.83 -18.53 -19.32
CA ASN A 260 20.36 -19.73 -19.99
C ASN A 260 19.27 -20.44 -19.17
N VAL A 261 18.04 -20.41 -19.66
CA VAL A 261 16.85 -20.97 -18.99
C VAL A 261 16.44 -22.36 -19.50
N THR A 262 17.03 -22.84 -20.59
CA THR A 262 16.68 -24.13 -21.21
C THR A 262 17.65 -25.24 -20.86
N SER A 263 18.77 -24.95 -20.23
CA SER A 263 19.68 -25.97 -19.71
C SER A 263 18.99 -26.79 -18.61
N LYS A 264 19.46 -28.01 -18.35
CA LYS A 264 18.92 -28.84 -17.24
C LYS A 264 18.93 -28.11 -15.90
N VAL A 265 19.90 -27.24 -15.71
CA VAL A 265 20.01 -26.34 -14.57
C VAL A 265 20.18 -24.94 -15.17
N PRO A 266 19.18 -24.06 -15.06
CA PRO A 266 19.29 -22.68 -15.52
C PRO A 266 20.49 -21.97 -14.90
N THR A 267 21.14 -21.11 -15.68
CA THR A 267 22.30 -20.34 -15.25
C THR A 267 22.07 -18.85 -15.50
N PHE A 268 22.51 -18.05 -14.56
CA PHE A 268 22.35 -16.61 -14.56
C PHE A 268 23.66 -15.93 -14.12
N ASN A 269 24.27 -15.18 -15.02
CA ASN A 269 25.47 -14.40 -14.72
C ASN A 269 25.36 -13.05 -15.40
N PHE A 270 24.84 -12.06 -14.69
CA PHE A 270 24.58 -10.76 -15.27
C PHE A 270 24.79 -9.59 -14.31
N LEU A 271 25.03 -8.43 -14.89
CA LEU A 271 24.92 -7.12 -14.25
C LEU A 271 23.66 -6.44 -14.77
N ALA A 272 22.79 -6.02 -13.87
CA ALA A 272 21.65 -5.16 -14.16
C ALA A 272 21.82 -3.81 -13.44
N VAL A 273 21.62 -2.73 -14.17
CA VAL A 273 21.54 -1.37 -13.64
C VAL A 273 20.20 -0.80 -14.06
N VAL A 274 19.43 -0.38 -13.11
CA VAL A 274 18.11 0.24 -13.27
C VAL A 274 18.20 1.64 -12.69
N ASP A 275 17.77 2.64 -13.43
CA ASP A 275 17.80 4.03 -12.97
C ASP A 275 16.45 4.71 -13.22
N LYS A 276 15.94 5.39 -12.20
CA LYS A 276 14.68 6.17 -12.20
C LYS A 276 13.47 5.43 -12.77
N PHE A 277 13.41 4.15 -12.49
CA PHE A 277 12.39 3.26 -13.05
C PHE A 277 11.05 3.41 -12.31
N ARG A 278 10.00 3.75 -13.08
CA ARG A 278 8.63 4.01 -12.59
C ARG A 278 7.69 2.92 -13.07
N PRO A 279 7.52 1.84 -12.31
CA PRO A 279 6.79 0.65 -12.78
C PRO A 279 5.29 0.91 -13.04
N ASN A 280 4.67 1.87 -12.35
CA ASN A 280 3.29 2.26 -12.59
C ASN A 280 3.15 3.01 -13.91
N ASP A 281 4.00 4.00 -14.18
CA ASP A 281 4.00 4.78 -15.41
C ASP A 281 4.31 3.93 -16.65
N LEU A 282 5.09 2.85 -16.47
CA LEU A 282 5.40 1.84 -17.47
C LEU A 282 4.32 0.76 -17.65
N ASN A 283 3.17 0.89 -16.99
CA ASN A 283 2.06 -0.08 -17.01
C ASN A 283 2.45 -1.52 -16.62
N LEU A 284 3.47 -1.68 -15.79
CA LEU A 284 3.91 -2.99 -15.29
C LEU A 284 3.12 -3.44 -14.07
N THR A 285 2.66 -2.50 -13.24
CA THR A 285 1.85 -2.76 -12.05
C THR A 285 0.95 -1.57 -11.75
N PRO A 286 -0.26 -1.76 -11.19
CA PRO A 286 -1.09 -0.66 -10.67
C PRO A 286 -0.57 -0.08 -9.35
N ASP A 287 0.34 -0.80 -8.68
CA ASP A 287 0.96 -0.38 -7.44
C ASP A 287 2.10 0.63 -7.69
N TYR A 288 2.63 1.20 -6.62
CA TYR A 288 3.76 2.14 -6.67
C TYR A 288 3.49 3.42 -7.47
N GLN A 289 2.30 4.02 -7.29
CA GLN A 289 1.96 5.31 -7.88
C GLN A 289 2.97 6.37 -7.44
N ASP A 290 3.49 7.14 -8.40
CA ASP A 290 4.51 8.17 -8.18
C ASP A 290 5.81 7.67 -7.49
N ALA A 291 6.07 6.36 -7.55
CA ALA A 291 7.28 5.78 -6.99
C ALA A 291 8.35 5.52 -8.05
N GLU A 292 9.61 5.71 -7.65
CA GLU A 292 10.79 5.57 -8.50
C GLU A 292 11.80 4.61 -7.85
N PHE A 293 12.35 3.70 -8.65
CA PHE A 293 13.35 2.73 -8.23
C PHE A 293 14.65 2.92 -9.01
N SER A 294 15.77 2.97 -8.31
CA SER A 294 17.10 2.82 -8.92
C SER A 294 17.86 1.73 -8.18
N LEU A 295 18.45 0.79 -8.93
CA LEU A 295 19.18 -0.31 -8.33
C LEU A 295 20.29 -0.84 -9.24
N LYS A 296 21.33 -1.39 -8.61
CA LYS A 296 22.42 -2.06 -9.31
C LYS A 296 22.62 -3.45 -8.72
N VAL A 297 22.45 -4.47 -9.55
CA VAL A 297 22.49 -5.88 -9.16
C VAL A 297 23.53 -6.62 -9.98
N LYS A 298 24.38 -7.39 -9.30
CA LYS A 298 25.23 -8.42 -9.89
C LYS A 298 24.71 -9.78 -9.44
N ALA A 299 24.37 -10.62 -10.38
CA ALA A 299 23.85 -11.95 -10.12
C ALA A 299 24.78 -12.99 -10.75
N ASN A 300 25.16 -13.99 -9.97
CA ASN A 300 25.90 -15.17 -10.46
C ASN A 300 25.38 -16.40 -9.72
N PHE A 301 24.39 -17.05 -10.30
CA PHE A 301 23.77 -18.21 -9.70
C PHE A 301 23.25 -19.21 -10.72
N THR A 302 23.00 -20.43 -10.26
CA THR A 302 22.34 -21.52 -10.99
C THR A 302 21.09 -21.96 -10.27
N GLY A 303 20.11 -22.51 -10.99
CA GLY A 303 18.85 -23.02 -10.43
C GLY A 303 17.63 -22.43 -11.11
N GLY A 304 16.60 -23.24 -11.32
CA GLY A 304 15.34 -22.83 -11.96
C GLY A 304 14.30 -22.25 -11.01
N SER A 305 14.57 -22.31 -9.71
CA SER A 305 13.68 -21.81 -8.66
C SER A 305 14.49 -21.30 -7.47
N ILE A 306 13.85 -20.56 -6.57
CA ILE A 306 14.47 -20.13 -5.30
C ILE A 306 14.97 -21.32 -4.48
N ASP A 307 14.28 -22.45 -4.52
CA ASP A 307 14.66 -23.68 -3.80
C ASP A 307 15.93 -24.36 -4.36
N GLU A 308 16.24 -24.10 -5.61
CA GLU A 308 17.38 -24.71 -6.32
C GLU A 308 18.54 -23.73 -6.51
N MET A 309 18.34 -22.49 -6.13
CA MET A 309 19.34 -21.45 -6.33
C MET A 309 20.64 -21.77 -5.60
N ILE A 310 21.75 -21.77 -6.35
CA ILE A 310 23.11 -21.88 -5.82
C ILE A 310 23.94 -20.77 -6.46
N GLY A 311 24.56 -19.94 -5.65
CA GLY A 311 25.35 -18.80 -6.12
C GLY A 311 25.15 -17.55 -5.28
N GLU A 312 25.32 -16.41 -5.91
CA GLU A 312 25.37 -15.13 -5.22
C GLU A 312 24.62 -14.04 -6.00
N ILE A 313 23.86 -13.23 -5.26
CA ILE A 313 23.22 -12.02 -5.76
C ILE A 313 23.71 -10.85 -4.90
N ASN A 314 24.33 -9.87 -5.53
CA ASN A 314 24.80 -8.65 -4.89
C ASN A 314 23.99 -7.47 -5.41
N VAL A 315 23.31 -6.78 -4.53
CA VAL A 315 22.71 -5.49 -4.80
C VAL A 315 23.67 -4.42 -4.27
N ASP A 316 24.39 -3.76 -5.18
CA ASP A 316 25.40 -2.75 -4.82
C ASP A 316 24.73 -1.48 -4.29
N SER A 317 23.55 -1.14 -4.80
CA SER A 317 22.73 -0.01 -4.34
C SER A 317 21.27 -0.24 -4.67
N LEU A 318 20.40 0.25 -3.81
CA LEU A 318 18.97 0.37 -4.04
C LEU A 318 18.53 1.74 -3.53
N GLU A 319 17.89 2.51 -4.39
CA GLU A 319 17.22 3.75 -4.06
C GLU A 319 15.75 3.61 -4.40
N PHE A 320 14.91 3.93 -3.45
CA PHE A 320 13.46 3.94 -3.60
C PHE A 320 12.94 5.30 -3.17
N ARG A 321 12.24 5.99 -4.05
CA ARG A 321 11.58 7.26 -3.80
C ARG A 321 10.07 7.09 -3.95
N ALA A 322 9.34 7.55 -2.96
CA ALA A 322 7.89 7.70 -2.97
C ALA A 322 7.55 9.15 -2.60
N PRO A 323 6.31 9.64 -2.80
CA PRO A 323 5.95 11.05 -2.57
C PRO A 323 6.36 11.61 -1.21
N ASP A 324 6.27 10.79 -0.15
CA ASP A 324 6.55 11.22 1.24
C ASP A 324 7.82 10.59 1.83
N LYS A 325 8.53 9.74 1.08
CA LYS A 325 9.64 8.94 1.63
C LYS A 325 10.73 8.66 0.60
N GLU A 326 11.95 8.71 1.06
CA GLU A 326 13.13 8.34 0.29
C GLU A 326 13.97 7.35 1.09
N TYR A 327 14.34 6.24 0.46
CA TYR A 327 15.17 5.20 1.06
C TYR A 327 16.39 4.93 0.20
N PHE A 328 17.51 4.78 0.86
CA PHE A 328 18.76 4.40 0.22
C PHE A 328 19.40 3.24 0.97
N MET A 329 19.79 2.20 0.24
CA MET A 329 20.53 1.04 0.74
C MET A 329 21.80 0.86 -0.08
N LYS A 330 22.95 0.77 0.59
CA LYS A 330 24.26 0.64 -0.08
C LYS A 330 24.60 -0.77 -0.52
N ASN A 331 24.18 -1.76 0.26
CA ASN A 331 24.65 -3.12 0.00
C ASN A 331 23.66 -4.17 0.52
N MET A 332 23.37 -5.14 -0.33
CA MET A 332 22.72 -6.39 0.06
C MET A 332 23.39 -7.55 -0.68
N ASN A 333 23.80 -8.57 0.06
CA ASN A 333 24.36 -9.80 -0.48
C ASN A 333 23.48 -10.99 -0.10
N VAL A 334 23.09 -11.78 -1.06
CA VAL A 334 22.40 -13.07 -0.87
C VAL A 334 23.27 -14.16 -1.46
N ARG A 335 23.73 -15.06 -0.61
CA ARG A 335 24.56 -16.21 -1.01
C ARG A 335 23.86 -17.52 -0.65
N ALA A 336 23.64 -18.35 -1.64
CA ALA A 336 23.12 -19.69 -1.48
C ALA A 336 24.19 -20.72 -1.87
N THR A 337 24.48 -21.64 -0.98
CA THR A 337 25.44 -22.72 -1.20
C THR A 337 24.82 -24.06 -0.84
N ARG A 338 25.35 -25.14 -1.43
CA ARG A 338 24.94 -26.51 -1.10
C ARG A 338 26.17 -27.36 -0.87
N GLN A 339 26.26 -27.97 0.30
CA GLN A 339 27.32 -28.93 0.65
C GLN A 339 26.67 -30.14 1.32
N ASP A 340 27.09 -31.36 0.95
CA ASP A 340 26.60 -32.64 1.52
C ASP A 340 25.06 -32.76 1.55
N ASN A 341 24.38 -32.24 0.52
CA ASN A 341 22.93 -32.18 0.36
C ASN A 341 22.20 -31.29 1.38
N GLU A 342 22.92 -30.37 2.05
CA GLU A 342 22.38 -29.34 2.89
C GLU A 342 22.54 -27.96 2.22
N ASN A 343 21.52 -27.15 2.29
CA ASN A 343 21.50 -25.79 1.76
C ASN A 343 21.94 -24.84 2.86
N GLN A 344 22.71 -23.83 2.48
CA GLN A 344 22.97 -22.67 3.33
C GLN A 344 22.61 -21.41 2.57
N LEU A 345 21.70 -20.64 3.13
CA LEU A 345 21.33 -19.30 2.64
C LEU A 345 21.83 -18.27 3.64
N LYS A 346 22.69 -17.38 3.17
CA LYS A 346 23.14 -16.22 3.94
C LYS A 346 22.70 -14.94 3.25
N LEU A 347 21.96 -14.12 3.95
CA LEU A 347 21.61 -12.77 3.52
C LEU A 347 22.29 -11.76 4.45
N THR A 348 22.91 -10.75 3.88
CA THR A 348 23.53 -9.66 4.63
C THR A 348 23.14 -8.34 3.99
N SER A 349 22.55 -7.45 4.75
CA SER A 349 22.15 -6.11 4.31
C SER A 349 22.19 -5.11 5.47
N GLU A 350 21.93 -3.84 5.18
CA GLU A 350 21.82 -2.81 6.21
C GLU A 350 20.55 -2.94 7.06
N PHE A 351 19.50 -3.60 6.55
CA PHE A 351 18.23 -3.76 7.26
C PHE A 351 18.10 -5.08 7.99
N LEU A 352 18.77 -6.17 7.55
CA LEU A 352 18.81 -7.44 8.26
C LEU A 352 19.99 -8.33 7.83
N THR A 353 20.36 -9.24 8.72
CA THR A 353 21.21 -10.39 8.37
C THR A 353 20.42 -11.67 8.68
N ALA A 354 20.50 -12.65 7.79
CA ALA A 354 19.88 -13.95 7.99
C ALA A 354 20.84 -15.08 7.60
N ASN A 355 20.85 -16.13 8.40
CA ASN A 355 21.54 -17.36 8.10
C ASN A 355 20.55 -18.53 8.27
N ILE A 356 20.34 -19.29 7.22
CA ILE A 356 19.48 -20.48 7.22
C ILE A 356 20.33 -21.65 6.75
N ALA A 357 20.40 -22.72 7.54
CA ALA A 357 21.24 -23.88 7.25
C ALA A 357 20.47 -25.18 7.46
N GLY A 358 20.60 -26.13 6.54
CA GLY A 358 19.98 -27.42 6.55
C GLY A 358 19.24 -27.77 5.26
N LYS A 359 18.31 -28.70 5.35
CA LYS A 359 17.45 -29.08 4.23
C LYS A 359 16.17 -28.28 4.30
N PHE A 360 15.90 -27.45 3.31
CA PHE A 360 14.67 -26.64 3.23
C PHE A 360 14.26 -26.40 1.79
N GLN A 361 12.94 -26.30 1.61
CA GLN A 361 12.30 -25.93 0.37
C GLN A 361 11.21 -24.91 0.68
N TYR A 362 11.35 -23.69 0.18
CA TYR A 362 10.43 -22.57 0.49
C TYR A 362 8.99 -22.89 0.14
N HIS A 363 8.74 -23.53 -1.00
CA HIS A 363 7.39 -23.86 -1.46
C HIS A 363 6.70 -24.91 -0.57
N THR A 364 7.44 -25.77 0.17
CA THR A 364 6.87 -26.78 1.06
C THR A 364 6.78 -26.34 2.52
N LEU A 365 7.43 -25.23 2.92
CA LEU A 365 7.41 -24.73 4.30
C LEU A 365 6.00 -24.52 4.87
N PRO A 366 5.04 -23.88 4.15
CA PRO A 366 3.68 -23.75 4.66
C PRO A 366 3.03 -25.10 4.96
N ALA A 367 3.22 -26.09 4.06
CA ALA A 367 2.68 -27.44 4.26
C ALA A 367 3.30 -28.11 5.48
N SER A 368 4.61 -27.98 5.68
CA SER A 368 5.33 -28.48 6.86
C SER A 368 4.78 -27.89 8.17
N ILE A 369 4.60 -26.58 8.23
CA ILE A 369 4.03 -25.90 9.41
C ILE A 369 2.62 -26.43 9.69
N PHE A 370 1.75 -26.50 8.68
CA PHE A 370 0.40 -27.02 8.82
C PHE A 370 0.39 -28.50 9.23
N ASN A 371 1.36 -29.32 8.78
CA ASN A 371 1.47 -30.71 9.20
C ASN A 371 1.78 -30.86 10.68
N ILE A 372 2.70 -30.03 11.22
CA ILE A 372 2.97 -30.01 12.66
C ILE A 372 1.76 -29.53 13.45
N MET A 373 1.14 -28.43 13.03
CA MET A 373 -0.03 -27.87 13.74
C MET A 373 -1.22 -28.84 13.74
N ARG A 374 -1.44 -29.55 12.63
CA ARG A 374 -2.53 -30.55 12.50
C ARG A 374 -2.44 -31.66 13.55
N ARG A 375 -1.25 -32.02 13.97
CA ARG A 375 -1.07 -33.01 15.01
C ARG A 375 -1.77 -32.63 16.33
N TYR A 376 -1.86 -31.35 16.62
CA TYR A 376 -2.42 -30.83 17.87
C TYR A 376 -3.87 -30.37 17.73
N VAL A 377 -4.25 -29.90 16.54
CA VAL A 377 -5.61 -29.38 16.23
C VAL A 377 -6.12 -29.92 14.88
N PRO A 378 -6.26 -31.27 14.75
CA PRO A 378 -6.65 -31.93 13.50
C PRO A 378 -8.02 -31.51 12.99
N SER A 379 -8.95 -31.19 13.88
CA SER A 379 -10.28 -30.69 13.52
C SER A 379 -10.26 -29.27 12.96
N LEU A 380 -9.31 -28.45 13.36
CA LEU A 380 -9.16 -27.08 12.85
C LEU A 380 -8.43 -27.06 11.50
N ILE A 381 -7.36 -27.87 11.36
CA ILE A 381 -6.49 -27.89 10.18
C ILE A 381 -6.68 -29.19 9.40
N LEU A 382 -7.46 -29.14 8.31
CA LEU A 382 -7.68 -30.31 7.46
C LEU A 382 -6.45 -30.69 6.63
N PRO A 383 -6.31 -32.01 6.30
CA PRO A 383 -5.30 -32.44 5.33
C PRO A 383 -5.61 -31.81 3.94
N PRO A 384 -4.59 -31.44 3.18
CA PRO A 384 -4.77 -30.98 1.82
C PRO A 384 -5.35 -32.11 0.94
N LYS A 385 -6.10 -31.75 -0.10
CA LYS A 385 -6.70 -32.73 -1.06
C LYS A 385 -5.64 -33.60 -1.75
N LYS A 386 -4.45 -33.03 -2.00
CA LYS A 386 -3.26 -33.76 -2.49
C LYS A 386 -2.18 -33.62 -1.43
N PRO A 387 -1.68 -34.76 -0.86
CA PRO A 387 -0.56 -34.71 0.08
C PRO A 387 0.66 -34.06 -0.58
N ILE A 388 1.28 -33.12 0.12
CA ILE A 388 2.55 -32.55 -0.28
C ILE A 388 3.61 -33.24 0.58
N GLU A 389 4.54 -33.93 -0.07
CA GLU A 389 5.69 -34.47 0.64
C GLU A 389 6.59 -33.33 1.09
N THR A 390 6.94 -33.35 2.35
CA THR A 390 7.77 -32.31 2.98
C THR A 390 8.98 -32.96 3.63
N ASN A 391 10.14 -32.33 3.49
CA ASN A 391 11.39 -32.81 4.09
C ASN A 391 12.25 -31.62 4.53
N ASN A 392 11.67 -30.78 5.37
CA ASN A 392 12.36 -29.61 5.88
C ASN A 392 13.02 -29.91 7.23
N ASN A 393 14.33 -29.70 7.31
CA ASN A 393 15.13 -29.85 8.52
C ASN A 393 16.22 -28.79 8.51
N PHE A 394 15.98 -27.65 9.13
CA PHE A 394 16.89 -26.51 9.09
C PHE A 394 16.86 -25.71 10.39
N ALA A 395 17.92 -24.95 10.61
CA ALA A 395 17.98 -23.92 11.62
C ALA A 395 18.12 -22.55 10.95
N PHE A 396 17.62 -21.52 11.62
CA PHE A 396 17.72 -20.15 11.15
C PHE A 396 18.09 -19.20 12.30
N ASP A 397 18.82 -18.15 11.92
CA ASP A 397 19.20 -17.05 12.80
C ASP A 397 19.13 -15.74 12.00
N VAL A 398 18.24 -14.85 12.41
CA VAL A 398 17.95 -13.60 11.74
C VAL A 398 18.12 -12.45 12.72
N HIS A 399 18.98 -11.50 12.37
CA HIS A 399 19.15 -10.25 13.09
C HIS A 399 18.56 -9.12 12.26
N ILE A 400 17.62 -8.38 12.82
CA ILE A 400 16.89 -7.31 12.15
C ILE A 400 17.36 -5.98 12.72
N TYR A 401 17.73 -5.05 11.85
CA TYR A 401 18.18 -3.71 12.22
C TYR A 401 17.10 -2.66 11.99
N ASN A 402 16.50 -2.63 10.80
CA ASN A 402 15.34 -1.78 10.50
C ASN A 402 14.62 -2.29 9.26
N THR A 403 13.32 -2.54 9.34
CA THR A 403 12.52 -3.00 8.20
C THR A 403 11.66 -1.90 7.57
N ASP A 404 11.88 -0.62 7.86
CA ASP A 404 11.02 0.47 7.36
C ASP A 404 11.00 0.52 5.83
N ILE A 405 12.14 0.33 5.18
CA ILE A 405 12.25 0.20 3.73
C ILE A 405 11.39 -0.96 3.18
N LEU A 406 11.47 -2.14 3.82
CA LEU A 406 10.69 -3.30 3.39
C LEU A 406 9.19 -3.09 3.63
N SER A 407 8.84 -2.51 4.78
CA SER A 407 7.46 -2.18 5.15
C SER A 407 6.83 -1.23 4.13
N THR A 408 7.59 -0.27 3.63
CA THR A 408 7.13 0.70 2.63
C THR A 408 7.06 0.09 1.23
N ILE A 409 8.09 -0.65 0.80
CA ILE A 409 8.11 -1.27 -0.54
C ILE A 409 7.00 -2.34 -0.68
N PHE A 410 6.77 -3.14 0.36
CA PHE A 410 5.77 -4.23 0.32
C PHE A 410 4.40 -3.86 0.91
N ASP A 411 4.18 -2.58 1.28
CA ASP A 411 2.96 -2.09 1.93
C ASP A 411 2.54 -2.93 3.15
N VAL A 412 3.53 -3.34 3.95
CA VAL A 412 3.30 -4.13 5.17
C VAL A 412 3.27 -3.16 6.36
N PRO A 413 2.15 -3.05 7.10
CA PRO A 413 2.02 -2.07 8.19
C PRO A 413 2.77 -2.51 9.48
N LEU A 414 3.96 -3.08 9.32
CA LEU A 414 4.81 -3.58 10.40
C LEU A 414 6.27 -3.18 10.17
N THR A 415 6.80 -2.32 11.01
CA THR A 415 8.22 -1.94 11.02
C THR A 415 8.89 -2.51 12.27
N VAL A 416 10.00 -3.20 12.09
CA VAL A 416 10.82 -3.78 13.15
C VAL A 416 12.13 -3.00 13.24
N TYR A 417 12.52 -2.61 14.44
CA TYR A 417 13.68 -1.76 14.68
C TYR A 417 14.87 -2.53 15.27
N THR A 418 15.99 -1.85 15.47
CA THR A 418 17.30 -2.37 15.79
C THR A 418 17.36 -3.34 16.95
N HIS A 419 18.34 -4.27 16.87
CA HIS A 419 18.63 -5.36 17.78
C HIS A 419 17.52 -6.38 17.95
N SER A 420 16.61 -6.48 16.96
CA SER A 420 15.64 -7.55 16.92
C SER A 420 16.27 -8.84 16.41
N THR A 421 15.91 -9.95 17.02
CA THR A 421 16.42 -11.28 16.64
C THR A 421 15.26 -12.25 16.48
N LEU A 422 15.38 -13.14 15.49
CA LEU A 422 14.48 -14.26 15.29
C LEU A 422 15.31 -15.50 14.97
N LYS A 423 15.28 -16.49 15.85
CA LYS A 423 16.05 -17.73 15.69
C LYS A 423 15.20 -18.96 15.96
N GLY A 424 15.63 -20.08 15.43
CA GLY A 424 14.91 -21.31 15.68
C GLY A 424 15.38 -22.45 14.81
N TYR A 425 14.62 -23.52 14.92
CA TYR A 425 14.80 -24.69 14.09
C TYR A 425 13.45 -25.33 13.74
N PHE A 426 13.46 -26.04 12.64
CA PHE A 426 12.34 -26.76 12.11
C PHE A 426 12.80 -28.16 11.66
N ASN A 427 12.07 -29.22 12.02
CA ASN A 427 12.39 -30.60 11.64
C ASN A 427 11.12 -31.39 11.35
N ASP A 428 10.85 -31.66 10.07
CA ASP A 428 9.69 -32.44 9.63
C ASP A 428 9.71 -33.89 10.12
N ALA A 429 10.87 -34.55 10.04
CA ALA A 429 10.98 -35.96 10.41
C ALA A 429 10.71 -36.21 11.89
N LEU A 430 11.16 -35.28 12.75
CA LEU A 430 10.94 -35.37 14.19
C LEU A 430 9.64 -34.62 14.60
N GLN A 431 8.97 -33.97 13.66
CA GLN A 431 7.80 -33.13 13.91
C GLN A 431 8.07 -32.11 15.04
N ARG A 432 9.21 -31.42 14.93
CA ARG A 432 9.69 -30.47 15.93
C ARG A 432 9.88 -29.10 15.33
N LEU A 433 9.48 -28.09 16.09
CA LEU A 433 9.78 -26.70 15.77
C LEU A 433 10.09 -25.93 17.05
N ARG A 434 10.95 -24.91 16.92
CA ARG A 434 11.14 -23.87 17.90
C ARG A 434 11.41 -22.57 17.17
N VAL A 435 10.68 -21.55 17.53
CA VAL A 435 10.86 -20.18 17.04
C VAL A 435 10.92 -19.27 18.24
N GLU A 436 12.00 -18.53 18.37
CA GLU A 436 12.24 -17.57 19.44
C GLU A 436 12.55 -16.21 18.83
N GLY A 437 11.78 -15.19 19.18
CA GLY A 437 11.93 -13.83 18.70
C GLY A 437 12.04 -12.85 19.86
N TYR A 438 12.94 -11.89 19.69
CA TYR A 438 13.07 -10.75 20.58
C TYR A 438 13.07 -9.47 19.75
N PHE A 439 12.16 -8.56 20.08
CA PHE A 439 11.91 -7.33 19.36
C PHE A 439 11.90 -6.17 20.37
N PRO A 440 13.02 -5.51 20.60
CA PRO A 440 13.09 -4.38 21.54
C PRO A 440 12.08 -3.30 21.19
N ARG A 441 11.87 -3.07 19.90
CA ARG A 441 10.89 -2.12 19.40
C ARG A 441 10.35 -2.55 18.04
N LEU A 442 9.03 -2.48 17.90
CA LEU A 442 8.33 -2.63 16.63
C LEU A 442 7.16 -1.65 16.56
N GLN A 443 6.77 -1.31 15.36
CA GLN A 443 5.61 -0.46 15.09
C GLN A 443 4.62 -1.22 14.22
N TYR A 444 3.39 -1.34 14.70
CA TYR A 444 2.29 -1.88 13.91
C TYR A 444 1.26 -0.78 13.68
N LYS A 445 1.11 -0.32 12.42
CA LYS A 445 0.36 0.90 12.07
C LYS A 445 0.90 2.08 12.89
N ASN A 446 0.05 2.71 13.71
CA ASN A 446 0.40 3.85 14.55
C ASN A 446 0.75 3.48 16.01
N ASN A 447 0.82 2.17 16.33
CA ASN A 447 1.08 1.71 17.70
C ASN A 447 2.51 1.21 17.83
N PHE A 448 3.26 1.78 18.77
CA PHE A 448 4.57 1.28 19.15
C PHE A 448 4.45 0.18 20.20
N ILE A 449 5.22 -0.87 19.98
CA ILE A 449 5.36 -2.00 20.88
C ILE A 449 6.83 -2.06 21.30
N GLU A 450 7.07 -2.05 22.59
CA GLU A 450 8.39 -2.16 23.18
C GLU A 450 8.56 -3.54 23.83
N SER A 451 9.78 -4.03 23.87
CA SER A 451 10.12 -5.30 24.56
C SER A 451 9.28 -6.51 24.12
N GLY A 452 9.02 -6.64 22.80
CA GLY A 452 8.31 -7.80 22.24
C GLY A 452 9.15 -9.08 22.34
N MET A 453 8.55 -10.15 22.84
CA MET A 453 9.13 -11.50 22.87
C MET A 453 8.13 -12.51 22.36
N ILE A 454 8.58 -13.43 21.53
CA ILE A 454 7.79 -14.54 21.01
C ILE A 454 8.57 -15.84 21.21
N LEU A 455 7.91 -16.86 21.75
CA LEU A 455 8.43 -18.21 21.82
C LEU A 455 7.33 -19.17 21.35
N CYS A 456 7.59 -19.92 20.30
CA CYS A 456 6.71 -20.98 19.82
C CYS A 456 7.51 -22.28 19.76
N GLU A 457 7.06 -23.33 20.46
CA GLU A 457 7.76 -24.61 20.53
C GLU A 457 6.81 -25.77 20.79
N ASN A 458 7.23 -26.97 20.42
CA ASN A 458 6.49 -28.20 20.71
C ASN A 458 7.39 -29.27 21.36
N PRO A 459 7.76 -29.09 22.65
CA PRO A 459 8.76 -29.92 23.31
C PRO A 459 8.34 -31.39 23.50
N SER A 460 7.05 -31.68 23.62
CA SER A 460 6.54 -33.03 23.85
C SER A 460 5.21 -33.31 23.14
N ASP A 461 4.11 -33.37 23.85
CA ASP A 461 2.78 -33.78 23.37
C ASP A 461 1.85 -32.60 23.06
N HIS A 462 2.33 -31.41 23.21
CA HIS A 462 1.59 -30.16 22.93
C HIS A 462 2.47 -29.17 22.18
N ILE A 463 1.84 -28.24 21.50
CA ILE A 463 2.48 -27.03 20.97
C ILE A 463 2.14 -25.87 21.88
N SER A 464 3.13 -25.05 22.21
CA SER A 464 2.97 -23.84 23.02
C SER A 464 3.43 -22.61 22.27
N ALA A 465 2.71 -21.51 22.46
CA ALA A 465 3.09 -20.17 22.00
C ALA A 465 3.02 -19.21 23.19
N LYS A 466 4.10 -18.45 23.40
CA LYS A 466 4.18 -17.40 24.42
C LYS A 466 4.56 -16.10 23.73
N VAL A 467 3.76 -15.07 23.96
CA VAL A 467 4.00 -13.72 23.44
C VAL A 467 3.99 -12.77 24.63
N ARG A 468 5.02 -11.96 24.78
CA ARG A 468 5.07 -10.86 25.73
C ARG A 468 5.39 -9.59 25.00
N LEU A 469 4.70 -8.52 25.30
CA LEU A 469 4.95 -7.23 24.71
C LEU A 469 4.54 -6.10 25.65
N THR A 470 5.16 -4.95 25.49
CA THR A 470 4.80 -3.72 26.16
C THR A 470 4.36 -2.71 25.11
N SER A 471 3.14 -2.21 25.19
CA SER A 471 2.61 -1.18 24.29
C SER A 471 2.61 0.16 25.01
N LEU A 472 3.21 1.17 24.40
CA LEU A 472 3.17 2.54 24.91
C LEU A 472 1.86 3.21 24.47
N LYS A 473 1.12 3.71 25.44
CA LYS A 473 -0.10 4.50 25.26
C LYS A 473 0.10 5.89 25.85
N LYS A 474 -0.75 6.87 25.48
CA LYS A 474 -0.70 8.23 26.06
C LYS A 474 -0.74 8.21 27.61
N ASN A 475 -1.47 7.27 28.20
CA ASN A 475 -1.68 7.12 29.64
C ASN A 475 -0.76 6.11 30.32
N GLY A 476 0.39 5.77 29.73
CA GLY A 476 1.38 4.86 30.30
C GLY A 476 1.59 3.58 29.49
N ALA A 477 2.52 2.73 29.97
CA ALA A 477 2.83 1.46 29.32
C ALA A 477 1.82 0.38 29.71
N VAL A 478 1.36 -0.40 28.74
CA VAL A 478 0.52 -1.59 28.95
C VAL A 478 1.34 -2.83 28.61
N ASN A 479 1.58 -3.66 29.61
CA ASN A 479 2.22 -4.96 29.44
C ASN A 479 1.18 -6.01 29.05
N LEU A 480 1.47 -6.83 28.06
CA LEU A 480 0.61 -7.89 27.57
C LEU A 480 1.39 -9.20 27.51
N SER A 481 0.82 -10.28 28.04
CA SER A 481 1.37 -11.63 27.98
C SER A 481 0.29 -12.60 27.54
N LEU A 482 0.51 -13.25 26.38
CA LEU A 482 -0.34 -14.29 25.85
C LEU A 482 0.40 -15.64 25.95
N GLU A 483 -0.23 -16.62 26.59
CA GLU A 483 0.23 -18.01 26.61
C GLU A 483 -0.87 -18.88 26.00
N ALA A 484 -0.53 -19.65 24.98
CA ALA A 484 -1.44 -20.59 24.33
C ALA A 484 -0.79 -21.98 24.25
N GLN A 485 -1.57 -23.02 24.51
CA GLN A 485 -1.15 -24.42 24.40
C GLN A 485 -2.21 -25.19 23.64
N ALA A 486 -1.80 -25.94 22.62
CA ALA A 486 -2.70 -26.77 21.83
C ALA A 486 -2.35 -28.25 21.98
N LYS A 487 -3.36 -29.08 22.26
CA LYS A 487 -3.30 -30.54 22.38
C LYS A 487 -4.67 -31.16 22.14
N GLU A 488 -4.73 -32.23 21.33
CA GLU A 488 -5.95 -33.04 21.14
C GLU A 488 -7.20 -32.20 20.82
N ASP A 489 -7.10 -31.34 19.81
CA ASP A 489 -8.16 -30.39 19.40
C ASP A 489 -8.59 -29.36 20.47
N LYS A 490 -7.84 -29.23 21.55
CA LYS A 490 -8.06 -28.21 22.59
C LYS A 490 -6.95 -27.17 22.56
N VAL A 491 -7.33 -25.90 22.59
CA VAL A 491 -6.41 -24.77 22.74
C VAL A 491 -6.74 -24.05 24.03
N SER A 492 -5.84 -24.16 25.00
CA SER A 492 -5.92 -23.43 26.26
C SER A 492 -5.15 -22.12 26.12
N THR A 493 -5.78 -21.00 26.39
CA THR A 493 -5.21 -19.68 26.23
C THR A 493 -5.32 -18.88 27.52
N THR A 494 -4.26 -18.19 27.91
CA THR A 494 -4.25 -17.24 29.01
C THR A 494 -3.69 -15.92 28.49
N LEU A 495 -4.47 -14.87 28.58
CA LEU A 495 -4.09 -13.50 28.24
C LEU A 495 -4.02 -12.67 29.53
N ASN A 496 -2.84 -12.13 29.85
CA ASN A 496 -2.66 -11.20 30.96
C ASN A 496 -2.32 -9.82 30.39
N TRP A 497 -2.87 -8.78 30.97
CA TRP A 497 -2.53 -7.39 30.64
C TRP A 497 -2.53 -6.54 31.91
N GLY A 498 -1.76 -5.46 31.87
CA GLY A 498 -1.73 -4.50 32.98
C GLY A 498 -0.94 -3.25 32.64
N ASN A 499 -1.27 -2.15 33.28
CA ASN A 499 -0.56 -0.90 33.22
C ASN A 499 -0.17 -0.40 34.61
N ASN A 500 0.79 0.53 34.64
CA ASN A 500 1.27 1.18 35.86
C ASN A 500 0.81 2.65 35.96
N ALA A 501 -0.28 3.01 35.24
CA ALA A 501 -0.85 4.36 35.26
C ALA A 501 -1.63 4.63 36.56
N ILE A 502 -2.00 5.88 36.80
CA ILE A 502 -2.81 6.29 37.96
C ILE A 502 -4.14 5.51 38.02
N ALA A 503 -4.79 5.35 36.84
CA ALA A 503 -5.93 4.46 36.68
C ALA A 503 -5.45 3.07 36.25
N THR A 504 -5.59 2.08 37.08
CA THR A 504 -5.09 0.73 36.82
C THR A 504 -6.02 -0.02 35.86
N TYR A 505 -5.45 -0.48 34.76
CA TYR A 505 -6.10 -1.38 33.81
C TYR A 505 -5.34 -2.69 33.81
N SER A 506 -5.90 -3.75 34.37
CA SER A 506 -5.26 -5.06 34.37
C SER A 506 -6.28 -6.20 34.36
N GLY A 507 -5.84 -7.38 33.92
CA GLY A 507 -6.69 -8.56 33.95
C GLY A 507 -5.95 -9.80 33.49
N LYS A 508 -6.60 -10.94 33.72
CA LYS A 508 -6.13 -12.25 33.33
C LYS A 508 -7.30 -13.04 32.73
N LEU A 509 -7.41 -13.09 31.44
CA LEU A 509 -8.44 -13.88 30.74
C LEU A 509 -7.92 -15.28 30.44
N ALA A 510 -8.61 -16.30 30.92
CA ALA A 510 -8.32 -17.68 30.60
C ALA A 510 -9.50 -18.33 29.87
N ALA A 511 -9.23 -18.98 28.77
CA ALA A 511 -10.23 -19.66 27.96
C ALA A 511 -9.69 -20.99 27.40
N VAL A 512 -10.61 -21.94 27.15
CA VAL A 512 -10.30 -23.20 26.49
C VAL A 512 -11.21 -23.33 25.27
N ALA A 513 -10.62 -23.38 24.09
CA ALA A 513 -11.31 -23.64 22.84
C ALA A 513 -11.16 -25.11 22.47
N GLN A 514 -12.28 -25.81 22.24
CA GLN A 514 -12.31 -27.18 21.73
C GLN A 514 -12.85 -27.17 20.31
N PHE A 515 -12.13 -27.79 19.40
CA PHE A 515 -12.50 -27.93 18.00
C PHE A 515 -13.05 -29.31 17.72
N LEU A 516 -14.14 -29.40 17.00
CA LEU A 516 -14.83 -30.62 16.62
C LEU A 516 -15.27 -30.54 15.18
N ARG A 517 -15.48 -31.66 14.52
CA ARG A 517 -16.11 -31.72 13.20
C ARG A 517 -17.37 -32.54 13.25
N THR A 518 -18.40 -32.07 12.52
CA THR A 518 -19.62 -32.82 12.34
C THR A 518 -19.38 -34.05 11.48
N ALA A 519 -20.09 -35.14 11.73
CA ALA A 519 -20.06 -36.31 10.87
C ALA A 519 -20.85 -36.03 9.56
N GLY A 520 -20.36 -36.51 8.41
CA GLY A 520 -21.02 -36.35 7.11
C GLY A 520 -20.03 -36.15 5.96
N GLU A 521 -20.54 -36.10 4.71
CA GLU A 521 -19.73 -35.91 3.50
C GLU A 521 -19.01 -34.55 3.45
N LYS A 522 -19.55 -33.53 4.09
CA LYS A 522 -18.95 -32.18 4.23
C LYS A 522 -18.86 -31.82 5.70
N PRO A 523 -17.83 -32.31 6.40
CA PRO A 523 -17.68 -32.04 7.85
C PRO A 523 -17.46 -30.56 8.11
N LEU A 524 -18.35 -29.96 8.88
CA LEU A 524 -18.31 -28.56 9.26
C LEU A 524 -17.57 -28.40 10.59
N LEU A 525 -16.80 -27.31 10.71
CA LEU A 525 -16.07 -26.98 11.92
C LEU A 525 -17.04 -26.46 12.99
N LYS A 526 -16.95 -27.04 14.19
CA LYS A 526 -17.57 -26.54 15.40
C LYS A 526 -16.48 -26.19 16.41
N ALA A 527 -16.54 -24.99 16.97
CA ALA A 527 -15.65 -24.56 18.05
C ALA A 527 -16.45 -24.22 19.29
N MET A 528 -16.07 -24.77 20.43
CA MET A 528 -16.64 -24.47 21.74
C MET A 528 -15.57 -23.76 22.56
N VAL A 529 -15.84 -22.54 23.00
CA VAL A 529 -14.93 -21.72 23.78
C VAL A 529 -15.51 -21.53 25.17
N ASP A 530 -14.88 -22.16 26.15
CA ASP A 530 -15.22 -22.00 27.59
C ASP A 530 -14.33 -20.90 28.17
N VAL A 531 -14.94 -19.80 28.57
CA VAL A 531 -14.29 -18.69 29.27
C VAL A 531 -14.33 -19.00 30.76
N LYS A 532 -13.18 -18.95 31.41
CA LYS A 532 -13.07 -19.18 32.85
C LYS A 532 -13.29 -17.90 33.62
N GLN A 533 -13.65 -18.04 34.89
CA GLN A 533 -13.77 -16.90 35.77
C GLN A 533 -12.49 -16.06 35.76
N THR A 534 -12.66 -14.76 35.63
CA THR A 534 -11.54 -13.83 35.46
C THR A 534 -11.82 -12.52 36.19
N ASP A 535 -10.84 -12.07 36.94
CA ASP A 535 -10.83 -10.76 37.56
C ASP A 535 -10.18 -9.74 36.63
N VAL A 536 -10.87 -8.63 36.42
CA VAL A 536 -10.43 -7.53 35.54
C VAL A 536 -10.50 -6.23 36.31
N ILE A 537 -9.43 -5.48 36.36
CA ILE A 537 -9.41 -4.13 36.93
C ILE A 537 -9.56 -3.11 35.78
N LEU A 538 -10.61 -2.30 35.87
CA LEU A 538 -10.87 -1.20 34.97
C LEU A 538 -11.01 0.09 35.78
N ASN A 539 -10.12 1.04 35.57
CA ASN A 539 -10.10 2.32 36.26
C ASN A 539 -10.16 2.12 37.80
N ASP A 540 -9.21 1.33 38.36
CA ASP A 540 -9.07 0.93 39.74
C ASP A 540 -10.29 0.19 40.35
N THR A 541 -11.24 -0.22 39.48
CA THR A 541 -12.45 -0.94 39.90
C THR A 541 -12.34 -2.41 39.49
N LEU A 542 -12.55 -3.32 40.42
CA LEU A 542 -12.53 -4.77 40.20
C LEU A 542 -13.84 -5.25 39.59
N TRP A 543 -13.73 -5.75 38.35
CA TRP A 543 -14.79 -6.42 37.61
C TRP A 543 -14.53 -7.92 37.49
N GLN A 544 -15.57 -8.71 37.32
CA GLN A 544 -15.47 -10.15 37.14
C GLN A 544 -16.14 -10.60 35.84
N ILE A 545 -15.42 -11.36 35.02
CA ILE A 545 -16.01 -12.17 33.96
C ILE A 545 -16.35 -13.52 34.59
N HIS A 546 -17.64 -13.88 34.56
CA HIS A 546 -18.11 -15.15 35.04
C HIS A 546 -17.91 -16.25 34.01
N PRO A 547 -17.86 -17.53 34.44
CA PRO A 547 -17.77 -18.66 33.51
C PRO A 547 -18.87 -18.58 32.43
N SER A 548 -18.46 -18.66 31.18
CA SER A 548 -19.36 -18.55 30.02
C SER A 548 -18.88 -19.40 28.87
N GLN A 549 -19.78 -19.73 27.96
CA GLN A 549 -19.44 -20.53 26.79
C GLN A 549 -19.88 -19.83 25.52
N VAL A 550 -19.01 -19.85 24.52
CA VAL A 550 -19.32 -19.43 23.17
C VAL A 550 -19.16 -20.62 22.22
N VAL A 551 -20.20 -20.94 21.46
CA VAL A 551 -20.18 -22.04 20.49
C VAL A 551 -20.33 -21.47 19.09
N VAL A 552 -19.35 -21.74 18.24
CA VAL A 552 -19.37 -21.39 16.82
C VAL A 552 -19.62 -22.67 16.03
N ASP A 553 -20.74 -22.73 15.30
CA ASP A 553 -21.15 -23.91 14.54
C ASP A 553 -21.82 -23.51 13.24
N SER A 554 -21.19 -23.83 12.11
CA SER A 554 -21.79 -23.75 10.78
C SER A 554 -22.41 -22.37 10.45
N GLY A 555 -21.68 -21.29 10.76
CA GLY A 555 -22.16 -19.92 10.56
C GLY A 555 -23.15 -19.41 11.62
N LYS A 556 -23.29 -20.14 12.72
CA LYS A 556 -24.01 -19.73 13.91
C LYS A 556 -23.05 -19.51 15.08
N VAL A 557 -23.33 -18.53 15.91
CA VAL A 557 -22.59 -18.26 17.14
C VAL A 557 -23.56 -18.21 18.29
N ASP A 558 -23.49 -19.20 19.17
CA ASP A 558 -24.26 -19.25 20.42
C ASP A 558 -23.40 -18.65 21.54
N VAL A 559 -23.91 -17.63 22.20
CA VAL A 559 -23.30 -17.04 23.40
C VAL A 559 -24.15 -17.45 24.60
N ASN A 560 -23.56 -18.28 25.45
CA ASN A 560 -24.25 -18.81 26.62
C ASN A 560 -23.77 -18.07 27.87
N ASN A 561 -24.63 -17.21 28.43
CA ASN A 561 -24.47 -16.54 29.72
C ASN A 561 -23.11 -15.80 29.89
N PHE A 562 -22.66 -15.09 28.85
CA PHE A 562 -21.55 -14.18 29.09
C PHE A 562 -21.99 -13.09 30.08
N TYR A 563 -21.35 -13.05 31.23
CA TYR A 563 -21.68 -12.13 32.29
C TYR A 563 -20.42 -11.49 32.86
N PHE A 564 -20.34 -10.18 32.72
CA PHE A 564 -19.25 -9.32 33.21
C PHE A 564 -19.84 -8.33 34.17
N SER A 565 -19.37 -8.33 35.44
CA SER A 565 -20.05 -7.59 36.53
C SER A 565 -19.08 -6.98 37.54
N HIS A 566 -19.57 -5.91 38.18
CA HIS A 566 -19.01 -5.31 39.39
C HIS A 566 -20.20 -4.92 40.30
N HIS A 567 -20.36 -5.65 41.40
CA HIS A 567 -21.53 -5.55 42.26
C HIS A 567 -22.83 -5.69 41.43
N ASP A 568 -23.66 -4.67 41.40
CA ASP A 568 -24.93 -4.61 40.67
C ASP A 568 -24.82 -4.06 39.24
N ARG A 569 -23.65 -3.58 38.83
CA ARG A 569 -23.30 -3.15 37.46
C ARG A 569 -22.92 -4.35 36.62
N TYR A 570 -23.46 -4.46 35.40
CA TYR A 570 -23.12 -5.60 34.56
C TYR A 570 -23.34 -5.38 33.05
N VAL A 571 -22.60 -6.19 32.26
CA VAL A 571 -22.87 -6.49 30.88
C VAL A 571 -23.20 -7.98 30.77
N ARG A 572 -24.39 -8.31 30.28
CA ARG A 572 -24.82 -9.69 30.04
C ARG A 572 -25.10 -9.87 28.54
N ILE A 573 -24.53 -10.90 27.93
CA ILE A 573 -24.76 -11.26 26.54
C ILE A 573 -25.24 -12.69 26.47
N ASN A 574 -26.38 -12.92 25.82
CA ASN A 574 -26.95 -14.24 25.69
C ASN A 574 -27.75 -14.37 24.39
N GLY A 575 -27.70 -15.54 23.76
CA GLY A 575 -28.50 -15.84 22.57
C GLY A 575 -27.68 -16.35 21.39
N ARG A 576 -28.29 -16.37 20.21
CA ARG A 576 -27.72 -16.92 18.99
C ARG A 576 -27.63 -15.88 17.90
N LEU A 577 -26.46 -15.78 17.26
CA LEU A 577 -26.21 -15.02 16.04
C LEU A 577 -26.17 -15.98 14.86
N SER A 578 -26.97 -15.71 13.83
CA SER A 578 -26.97 -16.44 12.58
C SER A 578 -27.55 -15.58 11.44
N ASP A 579 -27.75 -16.18 10.26
CA ASP A 579 -28.50 -15.56 9.16
C ASP A 579 -30.02 -15.64 9.34
N ASN A 580 -30.50 -16.45 10.30
CA ASN A 580 -31.91 -16.62 10.56
C ASN A 580 -32.47 -15.45 11.40
N PRO A 581 -33.48 -14.74 10.95
CA PRO A 581 -34.10 -13.65 11.71
C PRO A 581 -34.68 -14.06 13.08
N ALA A 582 -35.00 -15.34 13.26
CA ALA A 582 -35.49 -15.85 14.54
C ALA A 582 -34.38 -16.00 15.61
N ASP A 583 -33.13 -16.11 15.16
CA ASP A 583 -31.98 -16.22 16.05
C ASP A 583 -31.56 -14.81 16.51
N THR A 584 -31.64 -14.54 17.79
CA THR A 584 -31.40 -13.23 18.37
C THR A 584 -30.38 -13.30 19.51
N VAL A 585 -29.43 -12.41 19.50
CA VAL A 585 -28.55 -12.11 20.64
C VAL A 585 -29.10 -10.89 21.37
N LYS A 586 -29.23 -11.00 22.68
CA LYS A 586 -29.56 -9.92 23.60
C LYS A 586 -28.34 -9.49 24.39
N VAL A 587 -28.15 -8.19 24.45
CA VAL A 587 -27.14 -7.54 25.33
C VAL A 587 -27.90 -6.71 26.35
N ASP A 588 -27.74 -7.02 27.63
CA ASP A 588 -28.28 -6.25 28.75
C ASP A 588 -27.14 -5.50 29.43
N LEU A 589 -27.30 -4.22 29.62
CA LEU A 589 -26.37 -3.33 30.32
C LEU A 589 -27.04 -2.74 31.55
N LYS A 590 -26.29 -2.67 32.63
CA LYS A 590 -26.74 -1.97 33.87
C LYS A 590 -25.62 -1.13 34.45
N ASP A 591 -25.81 0.18 34.49
CA ASP A 591 -24.92 1.19 35.06
C ASP A 591 -23.46 1.08 34.52
N ILE A 592 -23.30 0.92 33.19
CA ILE A 592 -21.99 0.82 32.56
C ILE A 592 -21.53 2.22 32.13
N ASN A 593 -20.35 2.63 32.62
CA ASN A 593 -19.77 3.89 32.23
C ASN A 593 -19.40 3.89 30.72
N MET A 594 -19.97 4.84 29.98
CA MET A 594 -19.75 4.96 28.53
C MET A 594 -18.31 5.29 28.18
N GLY A 595 -17.57 6.01 28.99
CA GLY A 595 -16.16 6.33 28.78
C GLY A 595 -15.33 5.09 28.51
N TYR A 596 -15.57 3.96 29.20
CA TYR A 596 -14.88 2.71 28.94
C TYR A 596 -15.08 2.19 27.50
N VAL A 597 -16.28 2.37 26.94
CA VAL A 597 -16.60 1.91 25.58
C VAL A 597 -15.86 2.78 24.54
N PHE A 598 -15.83 4.09 24.75
CA PHE A 598 -15.15 5.03 23.86
C PHE A 598 -13.64 4.89 23.93
N ASP A 599 -13.06 4.66 25.09
CA ASP A 599 -11.63 4.39 25.28
C ASP A 599 -11.18 3.11 24.56
N ILE A 600 -11.96 2.02 24.70
CA ILE A 600 -11.68 0.75 24.02
C ILE A 600 -11.82 0.88 22.49
N ALA A 601 -12.83 1.62 22.03
CA ALA A 601 -13.10 1.83 20.61
C ALA A 601 -12.10 2.80 19.95
N ASN A 602 -11.26 3.48 20.75
CA ASN A 602 -10.28 4.49 20.28
C ASN A 602 -10.94 5.56 19.40
N ILE A 603 -12.11 6.05 19.84
CA ILE A 603 -12.87 7.11 19.19
C ILE A 603 -12.29 8.43 19.71
N SER A 604 -11.81 9.25 18.83
CA SER A 604 -11.24 10.59 18.96
C SER A 604 -10.91 11.11 20.38
N ASP A 605 -9.67 11.47 20.64
CA ASP A 605 -9.22 12.13 21.88
C ASP A 605 -9.92 13.49 22.14
N ASP A 606 -10.53 14.07 21.11
CA ASP A 606 -11.14 15.41 21.16
C ASP A 606 -12.60 15.39 21.67
N VAL A 607 -13.20 14.18 21.83
CA VAL A 607 -14.60 14.00 22.24
C VAL A 607 -14.69 12.85 23.24
N ASN A 608 -14.92 13.17 24.51
CA ASN A 608 -15.11 12.19 25.59
C ASN A 608 -16.55 12.24 26.09
N PHE A 609 -17.29 11.12 25.87
CA PHE A 609 -18.63 10.93 26.41
C PHE A 609 -18.57 10.08 27.69
N GLU A 610 -19.21 10.56 28.74
CA GLU A 610 -19.31 9.87 30.02
C GLU A 610 -20.77 9.76 30.46
N GLY A 611 -21.02 8.85 31.39
CA GLY A 611 -22.34 8.59 31.96
C GLY A 611 -22.58 7.08 32.13
N ASP A 612 -23.50 6.74 33.03
CA ASP A 612 -23.80 5.35 33.36
C ASP A 612 -24.97 4.83 32.52
N ALA A 613 -24.66 3.96 31.56
CA ALA A 613 -25.62 3.40 30.59
C ALA A 613 -26.33 2.16 31.16
N THR A 614 -27.66 2.18 31.10
CA THR A 614 -28.53 1.04 31.42
C THR A 614 -29.49 0.81 30.28
N GLY A 615 -29.68 -0.44 29.86
CA GLY A 615 -30.64 -0.77 28.81
C GLY A 615 -30.36 -2.07 28.07
N THR A 616 -30.95 -2.21 26.92
CA THR A 616 -30.92 -3.44 26.13
C THR A 616 -30.59 -3.18 24.67
N ALA A 617 -29.83 -4.08 24.06
CA ALA A 617 -29.64 -4.14 22.63
C ALA A 617 -29.96 -5.55 22.11
N TYR A 618 -30.51 -5.62 20.92
CA TYR A 618 -30.87 -6.86 20.23
C TYR A 618 -30.25 -6.87 18.85
N ALA A 619 -29.71 -8.02 18.43
CA ALA A 619 -29.19 -8.22 17.09
C ALA A 619 -29.63 -9.58 16.53
N SER A 620 -30.11 -9.60 15.29
CA SER A 620 -30.47 -10.81 14.56
C SER A 620 -30.05 -10.71 13.10
N SER A 621 -29.99 -11.83 12.37
CA SER A 621 -29.64 -11.89 10.94
C SER A 621 -28.29 -11.21 10.58
N VAL A 622 -27.31 -11.26 11.47
CA VAL A 622 -26.14 -10.38 11.52
C VAL A 622 -25.21 -10.52 10.31
N PHE A 623 -25.19 -11.71 9.69
CA PHE A 623 -24.24 -11.99 8.59
C PHE A 623 -24.79 -11.65 7.19
N LYS A 624 -26.10 -11.43 7.02
CA LYS A 624 -26.69 -11.08 5.72
C LYS A 624 -27.36 -9.71 5.68
N LYS A 625 -28.40 -9.56 6.48
CA LYS A 625 -29.18 -8.32 6.62
C LYS A 625 -29.35 -8.05 8.10
N PRO A 626 -28.37 -7.43 8.75
CA PRO A 626 -28.42 -7.23 10.19
C PRO A 626 -29.64 -6.41 10.59
N VAL A 627 -30.37 -6.91 11.57
CA VAL A 627 -31.41 -6.19 12.27
C VAL A 627 -30.89 -5.94 13.67
N MET A 628 -30.65 -4.69 14.00
CA MET A 628 -30.17 -4.30 15.34
C MET A 628 -31.04 -3.18 15.84
N ASN A 629 -31.42 -3.26 17.10
CA ASN A 629 -32.05 -2.16 17.79
C ASN A 629 -31.55 -2.09 19.24
N THR A 630 -31.53 -0.88 19.79
CA THR A 630 -31.09 -0.64 21.16
C THR A 630 -31.98 0.40 21.80
N ARG A 631 -32.19 0.26 23.12
CA ARG A 631 -32.78 1.27 23.98
C ARG A 631 -31.90 1.41 25.21
N LEU A 632 -31.32 2.59 25.36
CA LEU A 632 -30.43 2.90 26.46
C LEU A 632 -30.95 4.13 27.20
N PHE A 633 -30.80 4.10 28.51
CA PHE A 633 -30.87 5.25 29.39
C PHE A 633 -29.49 5.50 29.96
N VAL A 634 -28.94 6.69 29.78
CA VAL A 634 -27.62 7.07 30.26
C VAL A 634 -27.81 8.16 31.33
N LYS A 635 -27.55 7.80 32.55
CA LYS A 635 -27.62 8.72 33.68
C LYS A 635 -26.36 9.58 33.73
N ASN A 636 -26.55 10.86 34.07
CA ASN A 636 -25.46 11.85 34.14
C ASN A 636 -24.63 11.93 32.87
N PHE A 637 -25.28 11.90 31.71
CA PHE A 637 -24.59 12.02 30.44
C PHE A 637 -23.84 13.33 30.37
N SER A 638 -22.55 13.25 30.03
CA SER A 638 -21.64 14.38 29.92
C SER A 638 -20.78 14.29 28.68
N LEU A 639 -20.36 15.45 28.18
CA LEU A 639 -19.42 15.63 27.09
C LEU A 639 -18.24 16.44 27.63
N ASN A 640 -17.02 15.90 27.54
CA ASN A 640 -15.80 16.57 27.97
C ASN A 640 -15.93 17.19 29.38
N GLN A 641 -16.41 16.41 30.38
CA GLN A 641 -16.67 16.81 31.75
C GLN A 641 -17.84 17.79 31.96
N GLY A 642 -18.46 18.30 30.89
CA GLY A 642 -19.64 19.12 30.96
C GLY A 642 -20.91 18.27 30.99
N ARG A 643 -21.60 18.20 32.15
CA ARG A 643 -22.86 17.46 32.29
C ARG A 643 -23.94 18.07 31.38
N LEU A 644 -24.55 17.24 30.52
CA LEU A 644 -25.65 17.62 29.62
C LEU A 644 -27.04 17.24 30.15
N GLY A 645 -27.12 16.21 30.99
CA GLY A 645 -28.38 15.72 31.57
C GLY A 645 -28.47 14.21 31.56
N ASP A 646 -29.70 13.69 31.58
CA ASP A 646 -29.96 12.26 31.44
C ASP A 646 -30.40 11.98 29.99
N LEU A 647 -29.78 10.99 29.36
CA LEU A 647 -29.93 10.70 27.93
C LEU A 647 -30.74 9.41 27.73
N ASN A 648 -31.82 9.51 26.97
CA ASN A 648 -32.54 8.35 26.43
C ASN A 648 -32.16 8.14 24.98
N VAL A 649 -31.80 6.93 24.60
CA VAL A 649 -31.36 6.60 23.23
C VAL A 649 -32.20 5.45 22.69
N TYR A 650 -32.73 5.64 21.51
CA TYR A 650 -33.18 4.60 20.62
C TYR A 650 -32.24 4.53 19.40
N GLY A 651 -31.73 3.35 19.09
CA GLY A 651 -30.89 3.14 17.94
C GLY A 651 -31.35 1.93 17.14
N ALA A 652 -31.33 2.00 15.81
CA ALA A 652 -31.65 0.91 14.91
C ALA A 652 -30.72 0.88 13.70
N TRP A 653 -30.36 -0.32 13.25
CA TRP A 653 -29.54 -0.47 12.06
C TRP A 653 -30.38 -0.29 10.79
N ASP A 654 -29.94 0.59 9.90
CA ASP A 654 -30.52 0.80 8.57
C ASP A 654 -29.64 0.10 7.52
N ASN A 655 -30.19 -0.91 6.84
CA ASN A 655 -29.49 -1.71 5.85
C ASN A 655 -29.25 -0.96 4.53
N GLU A 656 -30.09 0.01 4.17
CA GLU A 656 -29.96 0.78 2.93
C GLU A 656 -28.84 1.81 3.09
N LYS A 657 -28.88 2.55 4.19
CA LYS A 657 -27.87 3.56 4.54
C LYS A 657 -26.61 2.98 5.14
N ARG A 658 -26.61 1.69 5.49
CA ARG A 658 -25.48 0.99 6.16
C ARG A 658 -24.98 1.73 7.40
N GLY A 659 -25.90 2.23 8.19
CA GLY A 659 -25.64 3.05 9.37
C GLY A 659 -26.64 2.78 10.50
N ILE A 660 -26.37 3.36 11.66
CA ILE A 660 -27.24 3.30 12.82
C ILE A 660 -28.10 4.57 12.81
N TYR A 661 -29.41 4.41 12.63
CA TYR A 661 -30.37 5.46 12.93
C TYR A 661 -30.39 5.71 14.43
N LEU A 662 -30.30 6.97 14.83
CA LEU A 662 -30.32 7.44 16.21
C LEU A 662 -31.51 8.36 16.41
N ASP A 663 -32.29 8.11 17.49
CA ASP A 663 -33.27 9.04 18.05
C ASP A 663 -33.01 9.12 19.56
N ALA A 664 -32.52 10.25 20.00
CA ALA A 664 -32.12 10.43 21.37
C ALA A 664 -32.70 11.71 21.98
N SER A 665 -32.97 11.69 23.26
CA SER A 665 -33.45 12.84 24.03
C SER A 665 -32.63 13.04 25.29
N ILE A 666 -32.20 14.28 25.52
CA ILE A 666 -31.41 14.68 26.70
C ILE A 666 -32.31 15.50 27.59
N GLN A 667 -32.52 15.05 28.81
CA GLN A 667 -33.31 15.70 29.82
C GLN A 667 -32.40 16.25 30.93
N ASP A 668 -32.41 17.55 31.10
CA ASP A 668 -31.77 18.23 32.25
C ASP A 668 -32.86 19.03 33.03
N ILE A 669 -32.59 20.23 33.40
CA ILE A 669 -33.49 21.07 34.20
C ILE A 669 -34.68 21.64 33.39
N SER A 670 -34.46 21.78 32.07
CA SER A 670 -35.51 22.30 31.19
C SER A 670 -36.73 21.40 31.11
N PRO A 671 -37.95 21.95 31.10
CA PRO A 671 -39.16 21.15 30.92
C PRO A 671 -39.22 20.40 29.60
N SER A 672 -38.61 20.95 28.56
CA SER A 672 -38.51 20.33 27.24
C SER A 672 -37.16 19.64 27.04
N PRO A 673 -37.12 18.38 26.68
CA PRO A 673 -35.86 17.67 26.40
C PRO A 673 -35.21 18.19 25.13
N SER A 674 -33.88 18.26 25.10
CA SER A 674 -33.13 18.42 23.85
C SER A 674 -33.20 17.11 23.07
N ARG A 675 -33.31 17.20 21.74
CA ARG A 675 -33.47 16.03 20.88
C ARG A 675 -32.33 15.91 19.87
N VAL A 676 -31.87 14.70 19.64
CA VAL A 676 -30.80 14.38 18.67
C VAL A 676 -31.32 13.28 17.75
N ILE A 677 -31.42 13.57 16.45
CA ILE A 677 -31.90 12.59 15.46
C ILE A 677 -30.95 12.57 14.28
N GLY A 678 -30.62 11.37 13.77
CA GLY A 678 -29.84 11.25 12.55
C GLY A 678 -29.22 9.87 12.37
N MET A 679 -28.06 9.86 11.76
CA MET A 679 -27.35 8.63 11.38
C MET A 679 -25.92 8.63 11.91
N ILE A 680 -25.46 7.46 12.33
CA ILE A 680 -24.05 7.17 12.64
C ILE A 680 -23.57 6.10 11.67
N TYR A 681 -22.49 6.36 10.96
CA TYR A 681 -21.90 5.45 9.99
C TYR A 681 -20.60 4.85 10.58
N PRO A 682 -20.65 3.63 11.15
CA PRO A 682 -19.47 3.05 11.83
C PRO A 682 -18.49 2.38 10.87
N LEU A 683 -18.90 2.09 9.62
CA LEU A 683 -18.11 1.30 8.67
C LEU A 683 -17.27 2.18 7.73
N LYS A 684 -15.98 1.85 7.55
CA LYS A 684 -15.11 2.47 6.55
C LYS A 684 -15.55 2.09 5.11
N PRO A 685 -15.32 2.97 4.12
CA PRO A 685 -14.57 4.25 4.16
C PRO A 685 -15.37 5.47 4.62
N GLU A 686 -16.66 5.33 4.87
CA GLU A 686 -17.58 6.45 5.13
C GLU A 686 -17.89 6.63 6.63
N SER A 687 -16.99 6.17 7.51
CA SER A 687 -17.20 6.30 8.95
C SER A 687 -17.35 7.77 9.36
N GLY A 688 -18.50 8.10 9.99
CA GLY A 688 -18.87 9.46 10.33
C GLY A 688 -20.24 9.55 10.98
N LEU A 689 -20.82 10.75 11.00
CA LEU A 689 -22.16 11.00 11.54
C LEU A 689 -22.88 12.09 10.76
N ASP A 690 -24.22 12.10 10.91
CA ASP A 690 -25.13 13.09 10.36
C ASP A 690 -26.29 13.25 11.35
N LEU A 691 -26.17 14.22 12.28
CA LEU A 691 -27.08 14.38 13.42
C LEU A 691 -27.69 15.78 13.42
N ASN A 692 -29.00 15.86 13.54
CA ASN A 692 -29.74 17.07 13.80
C ASN A 692 -30.05 17.17 15.29
N ILE A 693 -29.59 18.23 15.93
CA ILE A 693 -29.71 18.51 17.34
C ILE A 693 -30.70 19.69 17.50
N ASP A 694 -31.79 19.47 18.24
CA ASP A 694 -32.70 20.51 18.69
C ASP A 694 -32.47 20.71 20.18
N ALA A 695 -31.65 21.66 20.51
CA ALA A 695 -31.23 21.95 21.87
C ALA A 695 -32.24 22.86 22.62
N HIS A 696 -32.64 22.45 23.82
CA HIS A 696 -33.44 23.22 24.74
C HIS A 696 -32.71 23.41 26.03
N GLU A 697 -32.20 24.63 26.25
CA GLU A 697 -31.45 25.03 27.47
C GLU A 697 -30.32 24.04 27.80
N LEU A 698 -29.61 23.58 26.77
CA LEU A 698 -28.50 22.63 26.92
C LEU A 698 -27.35 23.31 27.67
N ASN A 699 -26.79 22.61 28.66
CA ASN A 699 -25.66 23.11 29.43
C ASN A 699 -24.40 23.24 28.57
N LEU A 700 -23.79 24.44 28.58
CA LEU A 700 -22.64 24.80 27.74
C LEU A 700 -21.28 24.52 28.42
N LYS A 701 -21.24 23.95 29.61
CA LYS A 701 -19.99 23.68 30.35
C LYS A 701 -18.97 22.82 29.56
N PHE A 702 -19.41 21.97 28.64
CA PHE A 702 -18.54 21.17 27.78
C PHE A 702 -17.62 22.02 26.88
N LEU A 703 -17.98 23.29 26.62
CA LEU A 703 -17.14 24.22 25.85
C LEU A 703 -15.85 24.59 26.58
N GLU A 704 -15.82 24.48 27.91
CA GLU A 704 -14.62 24.73 28.72
C GLU A 704 -13.42 23.90 28.29
N PHE A 705 -13.65 22.65 27.87
CA PHE A 705 -12.60 21.77 27.35
C PHE A 705 -11.88 22.37 26.12
N TYR A 706 -12.63 22.99 25.23
CA TYR A 706 -12.10 23.60 24.01
C TYR A 706 -11.53 25.01 24.22
N MET A 707 -11.89 25.65 25.31
CA MET A 707 -11.52 27.04 25.64
C MET A 707 -10.50 27.16 26.77
N LYS A 708 -9.91 26.03 27.25
CA LYS A 708 -9.00 25.99 28.42
C LYS A 708 -7.87 27.00 28.39
N SER A 709 -7.35 27.36 27.22
CA SER A 709 -6.25 28.35 27.06
C SER A 709 -6.71 29.78 27.16
N ILE A 710 -8.01 30.06 27.11
CA ILE A 710 -8.58 31.40 26.98
C ILE A 710 -9.52 31.72 28.15
N ALA A 711 -10.42 30.81 28.46
CA ALA A 711 -11.50 30.99 29.42
C ALA A 711 -11.81 29.71 30.19
N GLN A 712 -12.21 29.88 31.43
CA GLN A 712 -12.68 28.77 32.31
C GLN A 712 -13.97 29.23 33.04
N ASP A 713 -14.50 28.36 33.91
CA ASP A 713 -15.73 28.56 34.66
C ASP A 713 -16.93 28.96 33.75
N ILE A 714 -17.04 28.24 32.61
CA ILE A 714 -18.15 28.44 31.67
C ILE A 714 -19.45 27.95 32.28
N LYS A 715 -20.37 28.83 32.47
CA LYS A 715 -21.74 28.60 32.99
C LYS A 715 -22.73 29.16 32.01
N GLY A 716 -23.77 28.41 31.73
CA GLY A 716 -24.83 28.90 30.84
C GLY A 716 -25.53 27.83 30.05
N ARG A 717 -26.46 28.27 29.23
CA ARG A 717 -27.37 27.41 28.49
C ARG A 717 -27.53 27.88 27.06
N GLY A 718 -27.74 26.89 26.17
CA GLY A 718 -27.94 27.13 24.74
C GLY A 718 -29.27 26.53 24.26
N THR A 719 -30.04 27.30 23.48
CA THR A 719 -31.26 26.81 22.83
C THR A 719 -31.17 27.09 21.32
N GLY A 720 -31.37 26.06 20.50
CA GLY A 720 -31.29 26.25 19.05
C GLY A 720 -31.17 24.95 18.29
N LYS A 721 -31.05 25.09 16.98
CA LYS A 721 -30.91 23.93 16.08
C LYS A 721 -29.51 23.89 15.49
N VAL A 722 -28.90 22.70 15.59
CA VAL A 722 -27.53 22.43 15.12
C VAL A 722 -27.51 21.15 14.29
N HIS A 723 -26.96 21.25 13.10
CA HIS A 723 -26.62 20.11 12.26
C HIS A 723 -25.15 19.76 12.48
N PHE A 724 -24.88 18.56 13.00
CA PHE A 724 -23.53 18.06 13.28
C PHE A 724 -23.25 16.87 12.38
N TYR A 725 -22.30 16.99 11.45
CA TYR A 725 -22.12 16.05 10.37
C TYR A 725 -20.68 15.95 9.87
N GLY A 726 -20.38 14.88 9.12
CA GLY A 726 -19.11 14.66 8.46
C GLY A 726 -18.42 13.36 8.89
N LYS A 727 -17.23 13.11 8.37
CA LYS A 727 -16.40 11.96 8.76
C LYS A 727 -15.81 12.20 10.15
N PHE A 728 -15.57 11.14 10.94
CA PHE A 728 -15.01 11.30 12.31
C PHE A 728 -13.68 12.07 12.36
N LYS A 729 -12.90 12.12 11.27
CA LYS A 729 -11.68 12.93 11.17
C LYS A 729 -11.90 14.34 10.62
N GLY A 730 -13.13 14.70 10.29
CA GLY A 730 -13.47 15.95 9.63
C GLY A 730 -14.92 16.35 9.89
N LEU A 731 -15.28 16.52 11.18
CA LEU A 731 -16.62 16.89 11.62
C LEU A 731 -16.89 18.39 11.38
N ASN A 732 -18.12 18.73 11.08
CA ASN A 732 -18.63 20.07 10.82
C ASN A 732 -19.85 20.39 11.66
N LEU A 733 -20.07 21.68 11.91
CA LEU A 733 -21.26 22.24 12.55
C LEU A 733 -21.93 23.23 11.61
N ASP A 734 -23.28 23.28 11.67
CA ASP A 734 -24.08 24.33 11.03
C ASP A 734 -25.33 24.59 11.86
N GLY A 735 -25.75 25.83 11.93
CA GLY A 735 -26.97 26.21 12.65
C GLY A 735 -26.89 27.49 13.42
N ALA A 736 -27.77 27.66 14.42
CA ALA A 736 -27.82 28.81 15.30
C ALA A 736 -28.24 28.41 16.71
N VAL A 737 -27.58 29.00 17.71
CA VAL A 737 -27.84 28.73 19.14
C VAL A 737 -28.00 30.05 19.88
N MET A 738 -29.19 30.33 20.45
CA MET A 738 -29.37 31.39 21.41
C MET A 738 -28.66 31.00 22.69
N THR A 739 -27.68 31.74 23.08
CA THR A 739 -26.78 31.47 24.20
C THR A 739 -27.06 32.48 25.33
N ASP A 740 -27.20 31.93 26.53
CA ASP A 740 -27.20 32.71 27.77
C ASP A 740 -26.13 32.09 28.67
N ALA A 741 -24.94 32.68 28.63
CA ALA A 741 -23.75 32.11 29.26
C ALA A 741 -22.81 33.15 29.83
N SER A 742 -22.06 32.76 30.85
CA SER A 742 -20.95 33.55 31.38
C SER A 742 -19.67 32.72 31.39
N MET A 743 -18.52 33.38 31.21
CA MET A 743 -17.20 32.75 31.22
C MET A 743 -16.18 33.69 31.88
N LYS A 744 -15.19 33.08 32.54
CA LYS A 744 -14.07 33.79 33.14
C LYS A 744 -12.86 33.77 32.21
N PHE A 745 -12.32 34.93 31.90
CA PHE A 745 -11.06 35.09 31.18
C PHE A 745 -9.91 35.17 32.19
N ASP A 746 -9.02 34.18 32.18
CA ASP A 746 -8.00 34.07 33.22
C ASP A 746 -6.98 35.21 33.19
N ILE A 747 -6.51 35.61 32.02
CA ILE A 747 -5.54 36.71 31.87
C ILE A 747 -6.06 37.99 32.48
N LEU A 748 -7.37 38.24 32.39
CA LEU A 748 -8.03 39.45 32.90
C LEU A 748 -8.62 39.25 34.28
N ASN A 749 -8.76 38.00 34.73
CA ASN A 749 -9.46 37.60 35.96
C ASN A 749 -10.86 38.26 36.07
N THR A 750 -11.57 38.34 34.94
CA THR A 750 -12.90 38.92 34.83
C THR A 750 -13.90 37.95 34.22
N HIS A 751 -15.17 38.06 34.63
CA HIS A 751 -16.26 37.29 34.04
C HIS A 751 -17.06 38.20 33.10
N PHE A 752 -17.37 37.63 31.92
CA PHE A 752 -18.28 38.29 30.98
C PHE A 752 -19.46 37.38 30.70
N ALA A 753 -20.64 37.99 30.65
CA ALA A 753 -21.89 37.33 30.27
C ALA A 753 -22.23 37.66 28.83
N VAL A 754 -22.78 36.68 28.14
CA VAL A 754 -23.21 36.76 26.74
C VAL A 754 -24.66 36.26 26.68
N ARG A 755 -25.54 37.11 26.12
CA ARG A 755 -26.94 36.76 25.90
C ARG A 755 -27.37 37.10 24.49
N ASP A 756 -27.10 36.22 23.53
CA ASP A 756 -27.40 36.46 22.13
C ASP A 756 -27.35 35.16 21.30
N THR A 757 -27.68 35.24 20.00
CA THR A 757 -27.63 34.13 19.07
C THR A 757 -26.27 34.03 18.42
N ILE A 758 -25.60 32.87 18.62
CA ILE A 758 -24.35 32.49 17.92
C ILE A 758 -24.70 31.71 16.66
N HIS A 759 -24.22 32.18 15.51
CA HIS A 759 -24.36 31.49 14.23
C HIS A 759 -23.18 30.58 14.00
N LEU A 760 -23.49 29.32 13.77
CA LEU A 760 -22.54 28.24 13.52
C LEU A 760 -22.46 28.00 12.02
N ALA A 761 -21.24 27.80 11.50
CA ALA A 761 -21.00 27.42 10.12
C ALA A 761 -19.82 26.41 10.07
N PRO A 762 -19.69 25.59 9.00
CA PRO A 762 -18.59 24.62 8.86
C PRO A 762 -17.20 25.26 8.97
N THR A 763 -17.07 26.53 8.63
CA THR A 763 -15.83 27.31 8.68
C THR A 763 -15.63 28.13 9.95
N GLY A 764 -16.58 28.06 10.90
CA GLY A 764 -16.46 28.81 12.17
C GLY A 764 -17.73 29.43 12.69
N LEU A 765 -17.56 30.33 13.65
CA LEU A 765 -18.61 31.05 14.34
C LEU A 765 -18.57 32.53 13.93
N LYS A 766 -19.72 33.14 13.83
CA LYS A 766 -19.85 34.61 13.62
C LYS A 766 -20.59 35.26 14.77
N PHE A 767 -20.10 36.43 15.15
CA PHE A 767 -20.62 37.29 16.20
C PHE A 767 -20.99 38.64 15.59
N ASN A 768 -22.27 38.99 15.61
CA ASN A 768 -22.79 40.22 14.99
C ASN A 768 -23.48 41.07 16.04
N ASN A 769 -22.86 42.17 16.45
CA ASN A 769 -23.36 43.09 17.49
C ASN A 769 -23.85 42.37 18.76
N MET A 770 -23.15 41.30 19.12
CA MET A 770 -23.51 40.44 20.24
C MET A 770 -23.42 41.24 21.54
N HIS A 771 -24.47 41.21 22.34
CA HIS A 771 -24.52 41.89 23.63
C HIS A 771 -23.68 41.13 24.67
N ILE A 772 -22.71 41.83 25.25
CA ILE A 772 -21.87 41.36 26.34
C ILE A 772 -22.06 42.22 27.58
N ALA A 773 -21.95 41.62 28.76
CA ALA A 773 -22.00 42.37 30.02
C ALA A 773 -20.95 41.87 31.00
N ASP A 774 -20.44 42.72 31.87
CA ASP A 774 -19.67 42.31 33.04
C ASP A 774 -20.58 41.86 34.19
N MET A 775 -20.00 41.37 35.27
CA MET A 775 -20.76 40.88 36.43
C MET A 775 -21.42 41.99 37.24
N GLU A 776 -21.11 43.23 36.99
CA GLU A 776 -21.69 44.43 37.65
C GLU A 776 -22.83 45.04 36.82
N GLY A 777 -23.08 44.50 35.63
CA GLY A 777 -24.19 44.90 34.76
C GLY A 777 -23.83 45.99 33.73
N HIS A 778 -22.57 46.42 33.63
CA HIS A 778 -22.13 47.24 32.56
C HIS A 778 -22.07 46.47 31.25
N SER A 779 -22.34 47.11 30.12
CA SER A 779 -22.56 46.41 28.87
C SER A 779 -21.62 46.87 27.75
N GLY A 780 -21.44 46.01 26.81
CA GLY A 780 -20.71 46.25 25.57
C GLY A 780 -21.25 45.45 24.41
N THR A 781 -20.67 45.63 23.25
CA THR A 781 -20.99 44.86 22.05
C THR A 781 -19.74 44.13 21.53
N LEU A 782 -19.95 42.90 21.03
CA LEU A 782 -18.93 42.08 20.41
C LEU A 782 -19.28 41.83 18.94
N ASN A 783 -18.37 42.16 18.05
CA ASN A 783 -18.41 41.79 16.65
C ASN A 783 -17.20 40.93 16.31
N GLY A 784 -17.32 40.01 15.34
CA GLY A 784 -16.19 39.28 14.88
C GLY A 784 -16.49 37.87 14.43
N TYR A 785 -15.43 37.08 14.44
CA TYR A 785 -15.50 35.66 14.04
C TYR A 785 -14.46 34.81 14.76
N LEU A 786 -14.76 33.51 14.86
CA LEU A 786 -13.82 32.45 15.18
C LEU A 786 -13.88 31.44 14.03
N ARG A 787 -12.82 31.38 13.23
CA ARG A 787 -12.70 30.44 12.09
C ARG A 787 -11.90 29.24 12.47
N PHE A 788 -12.31 28.11 11.96
CA PHE A 788 -11.59 26.83 12.10
C PHE A 788 -11.86 25.93 10.88
N GLN A 789 -11.06 24.90 10.72
CA GLN A 789 -11.31 23.81 9.79
C GLN A 789 -11.37 22.51 10.59
N HIS A 790 -12.56 21.88 10.65
CA HIS A 790 -12.77 20.67 11.44
C HIS A 790 -12.30 20.82 12.91
N PHE A 791 -12.61 21.91 13.54
CA PHE A 791 -12.20 22.31 14.91
C PHE A 791 -10.69 22.45 15.13
N LYS A 792 -9.91 22.55 14.05
CA LYS A 792 -8.45 22.77 14.08
C LYS A 792 -8.10 24.09 13.41
N ASN A 793 -6.86 24.55 13.60
CA ASN A 793 -6.34 25.79 12.99
C ASN A 793 -7.22 26.99 13.32
N ILE A 794 -7.51 27.18 14.61
CA ILE A 794 -8.35 28.24 15.09
C ILE A 794 -7.72 29.62 14.80
N ASN A 795 -8.50 30.47 14.16
CA ASN A 795 -8.16 31.87 13.86
C ASN A 795 -9.32 32.74 14.27
N TYR A 796 -9.09 33.78 15.06
CA TYR A 796 -10.14 34.62 15.61
C TYR A 796 -9.82 36.09 15.44
N ARG A 797 -10.89 36.87 15.37
CA ARG A 797 -10.88 38.33 15.40
C ARG A 797 -12.15 38.83 16.11
N PHE A 798 -11.99 39.55 17.21
CA PHE A 798 -13.05 40.09 18.02
C PHE A 798 -12.86 41.58 18.16
N GLU A 799 -13.89 42.34 17.83
CA GLU A 799 -14.00 43.80 18.02
C GLU A 799 -15.01 44.03 19.11
N ILE A 800 -14.54 44.57 20.23
CA ILE A 800 -15.34 44.78 21.43
C ILE A 800 -15.50 46.29 21.65
N GLN A 801 -16.71 46.72 21.82
CA GLN A 801 -17.01 48.08 22.30
C GLN A 801 -17.50 47.99 23.74
N ALA A 802 -16.72 48.53 24.66
CA ALA A 802 -17.02 48.52 26.08
C ALA A 802 -17.61 49.86 26.54
N ASN A 803 -18.60 49.85 27.44
CA ASN A 803 -19.14 51.02 28.09
C ASN A 803 -19.08 50.85 29.60
N ASN A 804 -18.16 51.51 30.24
CA ASN A 804 -17.86 51.40 31.69
C ASN A 804 -17.67 49.97 32.22
N MET A 805 -17.15 49.08 31.36
CA MET A 805 -17.02 47.64 31.72
C MET A 805 -15.79 47.39 32.61
N LEU A 806 -15.94 46.46 33.56
CA LEU A 806 -14.83 45.91 34.32
C LEU A 806 -14.00 44.97 33.41
N LEU A 807 -12.92 45.47 32.82
CA LEU A 807 -12.12 44.77 31.85
C LEU A 807 -11.00 43.96 32.49
N MET A 808 -10.51 44.33 33.66
CA MET A 808 -9.44 43.62 34.37
C MET A 808 -9.64 43.71 35.88
N ASN A 809 -9.40 42.63 36.57
CA ASN A 809 -9.41 42.55 38.05
C ASN A 809 -8.37 41.58 38.55
N THR A 810 -7.09 41.90 38.28
CA THR A 810 -5.96 41.01 38.59
C THR A 810 -5.22 41.51 39.83
N LYS A 811 -4.57 40.57 40.53
CA LYS A 811 -3.62 40.83 41.62
C LYS A 811 -2.19 40.76 41.12
N GLU A 812 -1.27 41.31 41.88
CA GLU A 812 0.15 41.21 41.62
C GLU A 812 0.57 39.75 41.38
N SER A 813 1.26 39.48 40.28
CA SER A 813 1.77 38.17 39.87
C SER A 813 3.14 38.35 39.26
N THR A 814 3.99 37.30 39.35
CA THR A 814 5.31 37.23 38.72
C THR A 814 5.22 37.08 37.20
N ASP A 815 4.05 36.69 36.65
CA ASP A 815 3.89 36.34 35.24
C ASP A 815 3.44 37.52 34.38
N MET A 816 2.95 38.59 35.04
CA MET A 816 2.48 39.77 34.30
C MET A 816 3.02 41.07 34.90
N PRO A 817 3.49 42.01 34.04
CA PRO A 817 4.04 43.29 34.48
C PRO A 817 2.96 44.31 34.89
N PHE A 818 1.69 43.94 34.88
CA PHE A 818 0.59 44.85 35.22
C PHE A 818 -0.49 44.10 36.02
N PHE A 819 -1.13 44.80 36.90
CA PHE A 819 -2.26 44.33 37.68
C PHE A 819 -3.16 45.47 38.18
N GLY A 820 -4.34 45.11 38.63
CA GLY A 820 -5.28 46.10 39.18
C GLY A 820 -6.73 45.83 38.82
N THR A 821 -7.59 46.78 39.13
CA THR A 821 -9.00 46.80 38.77
C THR A 821 -9.23 47.92 37.76
N VAL A 822 -9.69 47.60 36.54
CA VAL A 822 -9.82 48.53 35.43
C VAL A 822 -11.23 48.53 34.89
N TYR A 823 -11.90 49.66 35.07
CA TYR A 823 -13.14 49.99 34.37
C TYR A 823 -12.83 50.90 33.21
N ALA A 824 -13.34 50.60 32.04
CA ALA A 824 -13.04 51.43 30.87
C ALA A 824 -14.21 51.48 29.86
N THR A 825 -14.19 52.54 29.08
CA THR A 825 -15.08 52.75 27.93
C THR A 825 -14.20 52.93 26.69
N GLY A 826 -14.50 52.18 25.62
CA GLY A 826 -13.72 52.28 24.36
C GLY A 826 -13.77 51.04 23.54
N ASN A 827 -12.79 50.88 22.69
CA ASN A 827 -12.72 49.77 21.72
C ASN A 827 -11.52 48.85 22.00
N ALA A 828 -11.76 47.54 21.91
CA ALA A 828 -10.75 46.53 21.95
C ALA A 828 -10.81 45.67 20.69
N LEU A 829 -9.64 45.39 20.09
CA LEU A 829 -9.49 44.46 19.01
C LEU A 829 -8.57 43.31 19.48
N LEU A 830 -9.12 42.10 19.47
CA LEU A 830 -8.37 40.89 19.75
C LEU A 830 -8.31 40.05 18.48
N ALA A 831 -7.12 39.73 18.02
CA ALA A 831 -6.94 38.89 16.84
C ALA A 831 -5.79 37.92 17.07
N GLY A 832 -5.90 36.67 16.54
CA GLY A 832 -4.84 35.70 16.71
C GLY A 832 -5.12 34.35 16.08
N ASN A 833 -4.11 33.51 16.13
CA ASN A 833 -4.17 32.09 15.79
C ASN A 833 -3.12 31.33 16.59
N ALA A 834 -3.15 30.00 16.51
CA ALA A 834 -2.23 29.11 17.25
C ALA A 834 -0.73 29.30 16.88
N ILE A 835 -0.41 29.93 15.74
CA ILE A 835 0.97 30.09 15.24
C ILE A 835 1.49 31.50 15.54
N GLN A 836 0.67 32.53 15.35
CA GLN A 836 1.06 33.95 15.44
C GLN A 836 0.86 34.56 16.83
N GLY A 837 0.22 33.80 17.72
CA GLY A 837 -0.11 34.29 19.05
C GLY A 837 -1.34 35.20 19.08
N LEU A 838 -1.45 36.05 20.13
CA LEU A 838 -2.56 36.96 20.37
C LEU A 838 -2.11 38.42 20.20
N ASP A 839 -2.74 39.12 19.27
CA ASP A 839 -2.62 40.58 19.10
C ASP A 839 -3.79 41.29 19.81
N VAL A 840 -3.47 42.15 20.76
CA VAL A 840 -4.42 42.94 21.52
C VAL A 840 -4.19 44.43 21.25
N ASN A 841 -5.14 45.10 20.65
CA ASN A 841 -5.12 46.52 20.43
C ASN A 841 -6.26 47.13 21.23
N LEU A 842 -5.95 47.99 22.18
CA LEU A 842 -6.91 48.67 23.05
C LEU A 842 -6.84 50.17 22.83
N ALA A 843 -7.99 50.80 22.66
CA ALA A 843 -8.17 52.25 22.68
C ALA A 843 -9.29 52.58 23.67
N MET A 844 -8.93 52.89 24.90
CA MET A 844 -9.84 52.95 26.04
C MET A 844 -9.66 54.25 26.83
N THR A 845 -10.78 54.76 27.39
CA THR A 845 -10.81 55.81 28.40
C THR A 845 -11.11 55.18 29.77
N THR A 846 -10.29 55.40 30.77
CA THR A 846 -10.52 54.88 32.12
C THR A 846 -11.78 55.50 32.74
N ASN A 847 -12.47 54.73 33.52
CA ASN A 847 -13.65 55.16 34.27
C ASN A 847 -13.36 55.21 35.78
N ARG A 848 -14.29 55.74 36.53
CA ARG A 848 -14.24 55.83 38.00
C ARG A 848 -13.94 54.44 38.61
N ASN A 849 -13.21 54.44 39.71
CA ASN A 849 -12.76 53.23 40.47
C ASN A 849 -11.64 52.41 39.76
N THR A 850 -11.07 52.95 38.68
CA THR A 850 -9.91 52.30 38.04
C THR A 850 -8.64 52.51 38.87
N VAL A 851 -8.00 51.42 39.19
CA VAL A 851 -6.64 51.39 39.80
C VAL A 851 -5.80 50.45 38.97
N PHE A 852 -4.87 50.97 38.18
CA PHE A 852 -3.97 50.24 37.32
C PHE A 852 -2.52 50.39 37.79
N THR A 853 -1.82 49.30 37.97
CA THR A 853 -0.41 49.31 38.37
C THR A 853 0.43 48.63 37.30
N TYR A 854 1.48 49.28 36.87
CA TYR A 854 2.47 48.76 35.94
C TYR A 854 3.82 48.61 36.63
N ILE A 855 4.45 47.45 36.54
CA ILE A 855 5.80 47.21 37.12
C ILE A 855 6.80 47.32 35.97
N ASN A 856 7.62 48.37 36.01
CA ASN A 856 8.72 48.58 35.08
C ASN A 856 10.00 47.97 35.65
N GLY A 857 10.19 46.70 35.50
CA GLY A 857 11.36 45.92 35.96
C GLY A 857 11.46 44.64 35.18
N ASN A 858 12.70 44.12 34.99
CA ASN A 858 12.93 42.81 34.39
C ASN A 858 12.46 41.68 35.35
N VAL A 859 11.23 41.31 35.31
CA VAL A 859 10.67 40.19 36.10
C VAL A 859 11.38 38.85 35.77
N ALA A 860 12.01 38.74 34.61
CA ALA A 860 12.73 37.52 34.15
C ALA A 860 14.10 37.28 34.87
N SER A 861 14.67 38.23 35.60
CA SER A 861 16.02 38.09 36.13
C SER A 861 16.11 37.37 37.50
N ALA A 862 15.06 37.40 38.31
CA ALA A 862 15.09 36.78 39.66
C ALA A 862 14.67 35.30 39.71
N ALA A 863 13.88 34.83 38.77
CA ALA A 863 13.42 33.46 38.73
C ALA A 863 14.39 32.47 38.05
N SER A 864 15.36 32.95 37.27
CA SER A 864 16.29 32.11 36.52
C SER A 864 17.55 31.67 37.30
N THR A 865 17.74 32.07 38.54
CA THR A 865 18.84 31.63 39.37
C THR A 865 18.48 30.51 40.33
N GLN A 866 18.06 29.38 39.80
CA GLN A 866 18.12 28.13 40.57
C GLN A 866 19.55 27.63 40.62
N PHE A 867 20.34 28.17 41.61
CA PHE A 867 21.68 27.71 41.89
C PHE A 867 21.73 26.34 42.60
N ILE A 868 20.61 25.71 42.90
CA ILE A 868 20.59 24.44 43.61
C ILE A 868 19.98 23.39 42.67
N LYS A 869 20.84 22.60 42.05
CA LYS A 869 20.47 21.42 41.30
C LYS A 869 20.46 20.22 42.26
N PHE A 870 19.28 19.74 42.63
CA PHE A 870 19.19 18.51 43.43
C PHE A 870 19.62 17.33 42.56
N VAL A 871 20.76 16.73 42.90
CA VAL A 871 21.27 15.51 42.31
C VAL A 871 20.92 14.36 43.23
N ASP A 872 20.09 13.46 42.79
CA ASP A 872 19.77 12.22 43.46
C ASP A 872 21.04 11.34 43.52
N LYS A 873 21.59 11.18 44.71
CA LYS A 873 22.79 10.35 45.03
C LYS A 873 22.42 8.94 45.44
N THR A 874 21.25 8.45 45.22
CA THR A 874 20.92 7.05 45.48
C THR A 874 21.84 6.15 44.64
N PRO A 875 22.55 5.19 45.21
CA PRO A 875 23.46 4.34 44.44
C PRO A 875 22.65 3.46 43.52
N ARG A 876 22.65 3.80 42.25
CA ARG A 876 22.05 2.97 41.19
C ARG A 876 22.91 1.71 41.06
N ARG A 877 22.35 0.54 41.34
CA ARG A 877 22.92 -0.74 40.94
C ARG A 877 23.16 -0.72 39.44
N ASN A 878 24.42 -0.92 39.04
CA ASN A 878 24.82 -1.05 37.64
C ASN A 878 24.07 -2.22 37.01
N ILE A 879 23.08 -1.89 36.18
CA ILE A 879 22.50 -2.78 35.19
C ILE A 879 22.81 -2.09 33.85
N GLN A 880 23.87 -2.52 33.19
CA GLN A 880 24.39 -1.95 31.95
C GLN A 880 23.43 -2.01 30.75
N ASP A 881 22.28 -2.69 30.88
CA ASP A 881 21.28 -2.85 29.80
C ASP A 881 20.08 -1.87 29.89
N SER A 882 19.99 -1.06 30.96
CA SER A 882 18.86 -0.11 31.12
C SER A 882 19.15 1.31 30.61
N ILE A 883 20.40 1.61 30.18
CA ILE A 883 20.83 2.98 29.86
C ILE A 883 20.23 3.51 28.54
N ARG A 884 19.83 2.63 27.61
CA ARG A 884 19.26 3.08 26.33
C ARG A 884 17.74 3.29 26.32
N VAL A 885 17.03 2.65 27.22
CA VAL A 885 15.57 2.83 27.39
C VAL A 885 15.27 4.18 28.05
N ASN A 886 16.09 4.60 29.01
CA ASN A 886 15.94 5.89 29.69
C ASN A 886 16.16 7.09 28.77
N SER A 887 17.08 7.02 27.81
CA SER A 887 17.35 8.15 26.91
C SER A 887 16.17 8.49 25.98
N TYR A 888 15.38 7.50 25.57
CA TYR A 888 14.18 7.72 24.75
C TYR A 888 13.01 8.27 25.58
N PHE A 889 12.83 7.74 26.81
CA PHE A 889 11.85 8.31 27.74
C PHE A 889 12.19 9.75 28.11
N GLU A 890 13.46 10.06 28.30
CA GLU A 890 13.95 11.41 28.53
C GLU A 890 13.75 12.30 27.29
N GLN A 891 13.99 11.78 26.07
CA GLN A 891 13.72 12.51 24.82
C GLN A 891 12.22 12.71 24.58
N MET A 892 11.36 11.72 24.93
CA MET A 892 9.91 11.88 24.85
C MET A 892 9.37 12.82 25.94
N GLN A 893 9.94 12.79 27.13
CA GLN A 893 9.60 13.77 28.16
C GLN A 893 10.11 15.16 27.81
N GLN A 894 11.31 15.29 27.24
CA GLN A 894 11.83 16.55 26.72
C GLN A 894 11.00 17.05 25.53
N LYS A 895 10.55 16.16 24.64
CA LYS A 895 9.67 16.53 23.55
C LYS A 895 8.27 16.92 24.03
N ARG A 896 7.74 16.26 25.08
CA ARG A 896 6.49 16.66 25.74
C ARG A 896 6.65 17.99 26.49
N GLN A 897 7.77 18.20 27.19
CA GLN A 897 8.08 19.49 27.84
C GLN A 897 8.30 20.58 26.78
N ALA A 898 8.95 20.28 25.67
CA ALA A 898 9.07 21.21 24.55
C ALA A 898 7.72 21.48 23.87
N ASP A 899 6.85 20.47 23.67
CA ASP A 899 5.48 20.64 23.17
C ASP A 899 4.58 21.41 24.18
N GLU A 900 4.87 21.32 25.49
CA GLU A 900 4.21 22.09 26.54
C GLU A 900 4.82 23.50 26.69
N GLU A 901 6.12 23.68 26.43
CA GLU A 901 6.80 24.98 26.38
C GLU A 901 6.58 25.74 25.06
N GLU A 902 6.33 25.08 23.95
CA GLU A 902 5.99 25.71 22.66
C GLU A 902 4.61 26.36 22.64
N HIS A 903 3.80 26.22 23.69
CA HIS A 903 2.51 26.89 23.82
C HIS A 903 2.58 28.17 24.68
N GLN A 904 3.73 28.80 24.84
CA GLN A 904 3.76 30.21 25.21
C GLN A 904 3.22 31.03 24.05
N THR A 905 1.93 31.36 24.12
CA THR A 905 1.28 32.23 23.16
C THR A 905 1.97 33.60 23.21
N ASP A 906 2.66 33.98 22.15
CA ASP A 906 3.21 35.34 22.03
C ASP A 906 2.06 36.34 22.08
N ILE A 907 2.04 37.20 23.13
CA ILE A 907 1.02 38.21 23.30
C ILE A 907 1.65 39.56 22.93
N ARG A 908 1.10 40.18 21.89
CA ARG A 908 1.45 41.54 21.50
C ARG A 908 0.38 42.49 21.99
N LEU A 909 0.79 43.43 22.85
CA LEU A 909 -0.10 44.40 23.46
C LEU A 909 0.21 45.79 22.88
N ASN A 910 -0.82 46.41 22.28
CA ASN A 910 -0.79 47.81 21.90
C ASN A 910 -1.94 48.52 22.65
N ILE A 911 -1.58 49.32 23.66
CA ILE A 911 -2.54 49.90 24.58
C ILE A 911 -2.46 51.44 24.49
N LEU A 912 -3.55 52.05 24.04
CA LEU A 912 -3.77 53.50 24.11
C LEU A 912 -4.82 53.75 25.20
N VAL A 913 -4.41 54.40 26.28
CA VAL A 913 -5.32 54.67 27.41
C VAL A 913 -5.36 56.20 27.69
N ASP A 914 -6.55 56.76 27.65
CA ASP A 914 -6.85 58.08 28.16
C ASP A 914 -7.22 58.00 29.64
N ALA A 915 -6.37 58.45 30.51
CA ALA A 915 -6.61 58.38 31.94
C ALA A 915 -7.48 59.58 32.37
N THR A 916 -8.65 59.28 32.96
CA THR A 916 -9.53 60.32 33.56
C THR A 916 -9.04 60.70 34.94
N PRO A 917 -9.38 61.91 35.44
CA PRO A 917 -9.03 62.34 36.80
C PRO A 917 -9.53 61.43 37.92
N ASP A 918 -10.54 60.62 37.67
CA ASP A 918 -11.10 59.66 38.62
C ASP A 918 -10.40 58.29 38.64
N ALA A 919 -9.34 58.08 37.81
CA ALA A 919 -8.57 56.84 37.76
C ALA A 919 -7.21 57.01 38.46
N THR A 920 -6.75 55.96 39.07
CA THR A 920 -5.40 55.89 39.68
C THR A 920 -4.48 55.02 38.83
N MET A 921 -3.40 55.62 38.28
CA MET A 921 -2.32 54.86 37.63
C MET A 921 -1.06 54.87 38.49
N LYS A 922 -0.50 53.69 38.74
CA LYS A 922 0.73 53.49 39.47
C LYS A 922 1.78 52.88 38.58
N ILE A 923 2.98 53.45 38.62
CA ILE A 923 4.16 52.84 37.96
C ILE A 923 5.12 52.50 39.07
N ILE A 924 5.43 51.25 39.23
CA ILE A 924 6.45 50.78 40.15
C ILE A 924 7.73 50.60 39.34
N MET A 925 8.73 51.43 39.68
CA MET A 925 10.06 51.28 39.11
C MET A 925 10.94 50.53 40.11
N ASP A 926 11.64 49.51 39.64
CA ASP A 926 12.62 48.82 40.46
C ASP A 926 13.79 49.79 40.75
N PRO A 927 14.05 50.13 42.00
CA PRO A 927 15.16 51.06 42.33
C PRO A 927 16.55 50.47 42.18
N ILE A 928 16.67 49.20 41.75
CA ILE A 928 17.95 48.49 41.58
C ILE A 928 18.01 47.97 40.13
N ALA A 929 18.26 48.83 39.19
CA ALA A 929 18.72 48.53 37.85
C ALA A 929 20.01 49.36 37.57
#